data_7d4e545d5284df1345cebd23a75094ca
#
_entry.id   7d4e545d5284df1345cebd23a75094ca
#
_cell.length_a   1.000
_cell.length_b   1.000
_cell.length_c   1.000
_cell.angle_alpha   90.00
_cell.angle_beta   90.00
_cell.angle_gamma   90.00
#
_symmetry.space_group_name_H-M   'P 1'
#
loop_
_entity.id
_entity.type
_entity.pdbx_description
1 polymer ?
#
loop_
_entity_poly.entity_id
_entity_poly.type
_entity_poly.pdbx_seq_one_letter_code
_entity_poly.pdbx_strand_id
1 'polypeptide(L)'
;MIVCIAEKPSVAKDIARIIGATSARDGYMEGNGYQVTWTFGHLCCLKEPNDYAENWKHWSLAALPMIPPRFGIKLIDDQGIKKQFAVIQKLMTQADSIVNCGDAGQEGELIQRWVMQMARATCPVKRLWISSMTDEAIREGFAKLHEQEDYNSLYLAGLSRAVGDWLLGMNATRLYTLKYGQNRQVLSIGRVQTPTLALIVNRQKEIDQFKPEPYWVLATIYRNTQFTATQGKFTSREEGEQAFATIEGKPFRVTGVQKKKGTEAPPHLYDLTSLQVDCNKKFSYSAEMTLNIIQSLYEKKLTTYPRVDTQFLSDDIYPKCPGIMNGLKSYHELMRPIAGKPLIKPKRIFDTSKVTDHHAIIPTGQEARGLTDLEHNVYDLIVRRFIAAFYPDCAFATTTVTGAVDKIDFKVSGKEILDPGWRQVYARDTHKDDEAEKDDEERTLEAFVKGEEGPHTPTLTEKQTTPPKPYTEATLLRAMETAGKFVDNEELRAALKENGIGRPSSRAGIIETLFKRHYIRRERKNLIATPTGIQLIDMIHERLLTSCELTGIWEKKLRDIEHKKYDASQFVNELKVQITDIVNDVLRDNSNRRVTVTTDEDLKKKPAKRKAAPRKPAAKPADAKPKAADSTPKSVTPAPDAQPADPMVGRPCPKCGQGTIIKGKTAYGCSRWREGCDWRQPLNNDNKTQ
;
A
#
# COMPACT_ATOMS: atom_id res chain seq x y z
N MET A 1 -29.88 -15.90 -31.61
CA MET A 1 -28.83 -14.92 -31.25
C MET A 1 -28.06 -15.39 -30.01
N ILE A 2 -26.74 -15.35 -30.06
CA ILE A 2 -25.88 -15.65 -28.89
C ILE A 2 -25.60 -14.35 -28.17
N VAL A 3 -25.93 -14.28 -26.87
CA VAL A 3 -25.67 -13.09 -26.04
C VAL A 3 -24.41 -13.30 -25.24
N CYS A 4 -23.39 -12.46 -25.45
CA CYS A 4 -22.18 -12.41 -24.63
C CYS A 4 -22.33 -11.32 -23.57
N ILE A 5 -22.01 -11.61 -22.31
CA ILE A 5 -22.01 -10.62 -21.23
C ILE A 5 -20.65 -10.50 -20.59
N ALA A 6 -20.03 -9.33 -20.70
CA ALA A 6 -18.73 -9.01 -20.10
C ALA A 6 -18.90 -8.14 -18.84
N GLU A 7 -17.87 -8.09 -18.00
CA GLU A 7 -17.90 -7.33 -16.74
C GLU A 7 -17.78 -5.81 -16.95
N LYS A 8 -17.19 -5.39 -18.08
CA LYS A 8 -16.87 -3.98 -18.35
C LYS A 8 -17.10 -3.64 -19.83
N PRO A 9 -17.48 -2.38 -20.13
CA PRO A 9 -17.68 -1.94 -21.51
C PRO A 9 -16.46 -2.11 -22.42
N SER A 10 -15.24 -1.88 -21.89
CA SER A 10 -13.99 -2.03 -22.64
C SER A 10 -13.76 -3.48 -23.08
N VAL A 11 -13.91 -4.41 -22.15
CA VAL A 11 -13.79 -5.87 -22.40
C VAL A 11 -14.84 -6.32 -23.42
N ALA A 12 -16.10 -5.88 -23.28
CA ALA A 12 -17.16 -6.19 -24.22
C ALA A 12 -16.82 -5.72 -25.65
N LYS A 13 -16.28 -4.51 -25.80
CA LYS A 13 -15.89 -3.97 -27.11
C LYS A 13 -14.73 -4.73 -27.75
N ASP A 14 -13.76 -5.14 -26.95
CA ASP A 14 -12.64 -5.96 -27.44
C ASP A 14 -13.14 -7.34 -27.89
N ILE A 15 -13.97 -8.01 -27.12
CA ILE A 15 -14.61 -9.27 -27.51
C ILE A 15 -15.45 -9.06 -28.76
N ALA A 16 -16.31 -8.05 -28.81
CA ALA A 16 -17.20 -7.76 -29.94
C ALA A 16 -16.43 -7.58 -31.24
N ARG A 17 -15.33 -6.82 -31.20
CA ARG A 17 -14.43 -6.63 -32.35
C ARG A 17 -13.88 -7.96 -32.88
N ILE A 18 -13.46 -8.85 -31.98
CA ILE A 18 -12.82 -10.13 -32.37
C ILE A 18 -13.82 -11.12 -32.97
N ILE A 19 -15.06 -11.16 -32.41
CA ILE A 19 -16.10 -12.09 -32.90
C ILE A 19 -16.95 -11.49 -34.04
N GLY A 20 -16.66 -10.24 -34.45
CA GLY A 20 -17.32 -9.60 -35.60
C GLY A 20 -18.66 -8.91 -35.25
N ALA A 21 -18.94 -8.63 -33.97
CA ALA A 21 -20.12 -7.87 -33.51
C ALA A 21 -19.80 -6.37 -33.49
N THR A 22 -19.68 -5.74 -34.69
CA THR A 22 -19.11 -4.39 -34.84
C THR A 22 -20.13 -3.25 -34.81
N SER A 23 -21.44 -3.55 -34.91
CA SER A 23 -22.51 -2.54 -34.92
C SER A 23 -22.84 -2.08 -33.50
N ALA A 24 -22.57 -0.82 -33.19
CA ALA A 24 -22.86 -0.24 -31.88
C ALA A 24 -24.39 0.00 -31.71
N ARG A 25 -24.89 -0.37 -30.54
CA ARG A 25 -26.26 -0.11 -30.07
C ARG A 25 -26.23 0.52 -28.69
N ASP A 26 -27.36 1.01 -28.19
CA ASP A 26 -27.44 1.52 -26.83
C ASP A 26 -27.33 0.36 -25.82
N GLY A 27 -26.20 0.29 -25.12
CA GLY A 27 -25.91 -0.73 -24.11
C GLY A 27 -25.36 -2.06 -24.62
N TYR A 28 -25.09 -2.24 -25.93
CA TYR A 28 -24.49 -3.47 -26.50
C TYR A 28 -23.88 -3.26 -27.89
N MET A 29 -23.12 -4.24 -28.37
CA MET A 29 -22.62 -4.36 -29.74
C MET A 29 -23.29 -5.53 -30.42
N GLU A 30 -23.53 -5.46 -31.74
CA GLU A 30 -24.23 -6.49 -32.50
C GLU A 30 -23.55 -6.83 -33.82
N GLY A 31 -23.63 -8.08 -34.23
CA GLY A 31 -23.15 -8.55 -35.54
C GLY A 31 -22.72 -10.01 -35.51
N ASN A 32 -22.58 -10.61 -36.67
CA ASN A 32 -22.12 -11.99 -36.84
C ASN A 32 -22.83 -13.03 -35.96
N GLY A 33 -24.15 -12.86 -35.72
CA GLY A 33 -24.93 -13.77 -34.88
C GLY A 33 -24.77 -13.55 -33.36
N TYR A 34 -24.02 -12.54 -32.93
CA TYR A 34 -23.74 -12.20 -31.53
C TYR A 34 -24.32 -10.86 -31.15
N GLN A 35 -24.69 -10.76 -29.86
CA GLN A 35 -24.98 -9.52 -29.16
C GLN A 35 -24.10 -9.46 -27.92
N VAL A 36 -23.17 -8.49 -27.84
CA VAL A 36 -22.18 -8.38 -26.78
C VAL A 36 -22.55 -7.21 -25.88
N THR A 37 -23.03 -7.49 -24.69
CA THR A 37 -23.39 -6.51 -23.66
C THR A 37 -22.42 -6.55 -22.48
N TRP A 38 -22.61 -5.68 -21.50
CA TRP A 38 -21.66 -5.53 -20.38
C TRP A 38 -22.37 -5.09 -19.10
N THR A 39 -21.69 -5.34 -18.00
CA THR A 39 -22.00 -4.72 -16.70
C THR A 39 -21.02 -3.56 -16.40
N PHE A 40 -21.21 -2.88 -15.27
CA PHE A 40 -20.29 -1.86 -14.75
C PHE A 40 -19.61 -2.36 -13.45
N GLY A 41 -19.17 -3.62 -13.43
CA GLY A 41 -18.95 -4.37 -12.22
C GLY A 41 -20.28 -4.85 -11.65
N HIS A 42 -20.49 -4.77 -10.35
CA HIS A 42 -21.75 -5.17 -9.72
C HIS A 42 -22.95 -4.31 -10.16
N LEU A 43 -23.93 -4.92 -10.80
CA LEU A 43 -25.27 -4.35 -10.99
C LEU A 43 -26.24 -4.80 -9.89
N CYS A 44 -25.94 -5.93 -9.24
CA CYS A 44 -26.74 -6.51 -8.18
C CYS A 44 -25.99 -6.51 -6.86
N CYS A 45 -26.70 -6.46 -5.75
CA CYS A 45 -26.23 -6.65 -4.40
C CYS A 45 -27.15 -7.58 -3.61
N LEU A 46 -26.68 -8.07 -2.45
CA LEU A 46 -27.59 -8.74 -1.51
C LEU A 46 -28.64 -7.76 -1.01
N LYS A 47 -29.85 -8.26 -0.75
CA LYS A 47 -30.90 -7.48 -0.13
C LYS A 47 -30.46 -6.91 1.21
N GLU A 48 -30.97 -5.72 1.54
CA GLU A 48 -30.75 -5.08 2.83
C GLU A 48 -31.69 -5.66 3.91
N PRO A 49 -31.42 -5.44 5.20
CA PRO A 49 -32.22 -5.96 6.28
C PRO A 49 -33.74 -5.66 6.14
N ASN A 50 -34.09 -4.44 5.75
CA ASN A 50 -35.50 -4.01 5.53
C ASN A 50 -36.19 -4.68 4.34
N ASP A 51 -35.43 -5.24 3.39
CA ASP A 51 -35.98 -6.02 2.27
C ASP A 51 -36.46 -7.42 2.71
N TYR A 52 -36.07 -7.87 3.91
CA TYR A 52 -36.47 -9.16 4.49
C TYR A 52 -37.58 -9.03 5.52
N ALA A 53 -37.48 -8.00 6.39
CA ALA A 53 -38.47 -7.79 7.46
C ALA A 53 -38.56 -6.30 7.82
N GLU A 54 -39.76 -5.76 7.92
CA GLU A 54 -40.00 -4.33 8.20
C GLU A 54 -39.41 -3.90 9.55
N ASN A 55 -39.44 -4.78 10.57
CA ASN A 55 -38.83 -4.51 11.89
C ASN A 55 -37.31 -4.38 11.85
N TRP A 56 -36.63 -4.83 10.78
CA TRP A 56 -35.21 -4.66 10.59
C TRP A 56 -34.81 -3.31 9.98
N LYS A 57 -35.81 -2.50 9.59
CA LYS A 57 -35.57 -1.13 9.11
C LYS A 57 -35.01 -0.24 10.21
N HIS A 58 -35.55 -0.36 11.41
CA HIS A 58 -35.06 0.38 12.57
C HIS A 58 -34.01 -0.41 13.35
N TRP A 59 -32.96 0.29 13.73
CA TRP A 59 -31.89 -0.35 14.51
C TRP A 59 -32.38 -0.58 15.94
N SER A 60 -32.44 -1.84 16.35
CA SER A 60 -32.87 -2.28 17.69
C SER A 60 -32.05 -3.51 18.11
N LEU A 61 -31.65 -3.55 19.38
CA LEU A 61 -30.96 -4.72 19.95
C LEU A 61 -31.88 -5.94 19.95
N ALA A 62 -33.19 -5.75 20.11
CA ALA A 62 -34.19 -6.84 20.10
C ALA A 62 -34.35 -7.48 18.70
N ALA A 63 -33.91 -6.82 17.64
CA ALA A 63 -33.95 -7.36 16.28
C ALA A 63 -32.72 -8.19 15.91
N LEU A 64 -31.74 -8.32 16.80
CA LEU A 64 -30.50 -9.06 16.57
C LEU A 64 -30.55 -10.45 17.20
N PRO A 65 -29.98 -11.47 16.55
CA PRO A 65 -29.30 -11.41 15.26
C PRO A 65 -30.27 -11.39 14.07
N MET A 66 -29.93 -10.61 13.04
CA MET A 66 -30.63 -10.61 11.76
C MET A 66 -30.10 -11.74 10.88
N ILE A 67 -30.83 -12.83 10.78
CA ILE A 67 -30.47 -14.00 9.99
C ILE A 67 -31.64 -14.30 9.02
N PRO A 68 -31.52 -13.88 7.75
CA PRO A 68 -32.57 -14.19 6.76
C PRO A 68 -32.69 -15.72 6.55
N PRO A 69 -33.88 -16.25 6.39
CA PRO A 69 -34.08 -17.68 6.11
C PRO A 69 -33.45 -18.08 4.76
N ARG A 70 -33.49 -17.15 3.80
CA ARG A 70 -32.82 -17.28 2.48
C ARG A 70 -32.30 -15.92 2.05
N PHE A 71 -31.05 -15.88 1.58
CA PHE A 71 -30.49 -14.66 1.01
C PHE A 71 -31.01 -14.41 -0.39
N GLY A 72 -31.39 -13.18 -0.67
CA GLY A 72 -31.85 -12.70 -1.96
C GLY A 72 -30.99 -11.58 -2.49
N ILE A 73 -31.09 -11.33 -3.78
CA ILE A 73 -30.38 -10.25 -4.48
C ILE A 73 -31.38 -9.18 -4.94
N LYS A 74 -30.89 -7.97 -5.14
CA LYS A 74 -31.62 -6.85 -5.75
C LYS A 74 -30.70 -6.04 -6.65
N LEU A 75 -31.27 -5.26 -7.58
CA LEU A 75 -30.50 -4.26 -8.31
C LEU A 75 -30.04 -3.14 -7.39
N ILE A 76 -28.83 -2.66 -7.62
CA ILE A 76 -28.33 -1.44 -6.98
C ILE A 76 -29.18 -0.27 -7.48
N ASP A 77 -29.58 0.61 -6.55
CA ASP A 77 -30.46 1.74 -6.85
C ASP A 77 -29.67 2.91 -7.49
N ASP A 78 -29.37 2.72 -8.77
CA ASP A 78 -28.70 3.69 -9.65
C ASP A 78 -29.39 3.71 -11.01
N GLN A 79 -29.60 4.90 -11.58
CA GLN A 79 -30.32 5.05 -12.85
C GLN A 79 -29.57 4.45 -14.04
N GLY A 80 -28.24 4.60 -14.08
CA GLY A 80 -27.40 4.03 -15.13
C GLY A 80 -27.40 2.50 -15.08
N ILE A 81 -27.32 1.93 -13.87
CA ILE A 81 -27.44 0.49 -13.62
C ILE A 81 -28.80 -0.02 -14.06
N LYS A 82 -29.90 0.63 -13.69
CA LYS A 82 -31.25 0.23 -14.09
C LYS A 82 -31.43 0.26 -15.60
N LYS A 83 -30.91 1.31 -16.28
CA LYS A 83 -30.96 1.43 -17.74
C LYS A 83 -30.19 0.29 -18.40
N GLN A 84 -28.97 0.02 -17.98
CA GLN A 84 -28.15 -1.04 -18.56
C GLN A 84 -28.73 -2.42 -18.28
N PHE A 85 -29.26 -2.66 -17.08
CA PHE A 85 -29.89 -3.91 -16.72
C PHE A 85 -31.15 -4.18 -17.60
N ALA A 86 -31.94 -3.17 -17.92
CA ALA A 86 -33.10 -3.31 -18.79
C ALA A 86 -32.68 -3.79 -20.20
N VAL A 87 -31.55 -3.29 -20.74
CA VAL A 87 -30.95 -3.77 -21.98
C VAL A 87 -30.56 -5.24 -21.85
N ILE A 88 -29.80 -5.59 -20.82
CA ILE A 88 -29.32 -6.96 -20.57
C ILE A 88 -30.51 -7.92 -20.46
N GLN A 89 -31.53 -7.57 -19.68
CA GLN A 89 -32.71 -8.39 -19.49
C GLN A 89 -33.45 -8.65 -20.81
N LYS A 90 -33.62 -7.60 -21.64
CA LYS A 90 -34.23 -7.74 -22.98
C LYS A 90 -33.45 -8.71 -23.87
N LEU A 91 -32.12 -8.56 -23.90
CA LEU A 91 -31.26 -9.43 -24.73
C LEU A 91 -31.32 -10.89 -24.25
N MET A 92 -31.21 -11.12 -22.94
CA MET A 92 -31.19 -12.47 -22.36
C MET A 92 -32.52 -13.21 -22.49
N THR A 93 -33.65 -12.51 -22.44
CA THR A 93 -34.95 -13.15 -22.65
C THR A 93 -35.20 -13.58 -24.10
N GLN A 94 -34.42 -13.07 -25.04
CA GLN A 94 -34.49 -13.38 -26.46
C GLN A 94 -33.32 -14.23 -26.96
N ALA A 95 -32.39 -14.58 -26.09
CA ALA A 95 -31.19 -15.31 -26.41
C ALA A 95 -31.48 -16.81 -26.64
N ASP A 96 -30.85 -17.40 -27.68
CA ASP A 96 -30.79 -18.84 -27.85
C ASP A 96 -29.79 -19.49 -26.89
N SER A 97 -28.70 -18.76 -26.61
CA SER A 97 -27.68 -19.14 -25.64
C SER A 97 -26.93 -17.90 -25.15
N ILE A 98 -26.28 -18.04 -23.98
CA ILE A 98 -25.47 -16.98 -23.36
C ILE A 98 -24.04 -17.46 -23.27
N VAL A 99 -23.07 -16.54 -23.48
CA VAL A 99 -21.67 -16.72 -23.13
C VAL A 99 -21.34 -15.77 -21.98
N ASN A 100 -21.05 -16.34 -20.81
CA ASN A 100 -20.54 -15.62 -19.66
C ASN A 100 -19.08 -15.27 -19.89
N CYS A 101 -18.79 -13.99 -20.13
CA CYS A 101 -17.46 -13.42 -20.35
C CYS A 101 -17.00 -12.57 -19.14
N GLY A 102 -17.45 -12.87 -17.94
CA GLY A 102 -16.96 -12.24 -16.71
C GLY A 102 -15.47 -12.52 -16.48
N ASP A 103 -14.80 -11.69 -15.69
CA ASP A 103 -13.39 -11.90 -15.35
C ASP A 103 -13.18 -13.31 -14.76
N ALA A 104 -12.01 -13.90 -14.96
CA ALA A 104 -11.71 -15.28 -14.60
C ALA A 104 -11.41 -15.42 -13.10
N GLY A 105 -12.44 -15.29 -12.26
CA GLY A 105 -12.32 -15.34 -10.81
C GLY A 105 -13.67 -15.41 -10.09
N GLN A 106 -13.61 -15.59 -8.75
CA GLN A 106 -14.81 -15.68 -7.90
C GLN A 106 -15.75 -14.47 -8.06
N GLU A 107 -15.19 -13.26 -8.18
CA GLU A 107 -15.94 -12.00 -8.29
C GLU A 107 -16.67 -11.89 -9.62
N GLY A 108 -15.93 -12.12 -10.74
CA GLY A 108 -16.53 -12.07 -12.08
C GLY A 108 -17.62 -13.12 -12.25
N GLU A 109 -17.43 -14.31 -11.66
CA GLU A 109 -18.45 -15.36 -11.67
C GLU A 109 -19.71 -14.94 -10.87
N LEU A 110 -19.52 -14.33 -9.69
CA LEU A 110 -20.61 -13.85 -8.85
C LEU A 110 -21.42 -12.74 -9.53
N ILE A 111 -20.72 -11.73 -10.09
CA ILE A 111 -21.34 -10.59 -10.79
C ILE A 111 -22.24 -11.08 -11.92
N GLN A 112 -21.72 -11.92 -12.80
CA GLN A 112 -22.45 -12.35 -13.99
C GLN A 112 -23.62 -13.27 -13.65
N ARG A 113 -23.44 -14.21 -12.71
CA ARG A 113 -24.54 -15.10 -12.31
C ARG A 113 -25.68 -14.36 -11.63
N TRP A 114 -25.39 -13.35 -10.79
CA TRP A 114 -26.43 -12.55 -10.18
C TRP A 114 -27.21 -11.76 -11.24
N VAL A 115 -26.54 -11.22 -12.25
CA VAL A 115 -27.22 -10.50 -13.35
C VAL A 115 -28.06 -11.44 -14.18
N MET A 116 -27.56 -12.62 -14.57
CA MET A 116 -28.33 -13.63 -15.29
C MET A 116 -29.55 -14.11 -14.48
N GLN A 117 -29.39 -14.34 -13.19
CA GLN A 117 -30.48 -14.71 -12.28
C GLN A 117 -31.53 -13.61 -12.20
N MET A 118 -31.15 -12.34 -12.05
CA MET A 118 -32.05 -11.20 -12.03
C MET A 118 -32.79 -11.01 -13.37
N ALA A 119 -32.08 -11.23 -14.48
CA ALA A 119 -32.63 -11.18 -15.83
C ALA A 119 -33.56 -12.38 -16.14
N ARG A 120 -33.61 -13.39 -15.26
CA ARG A 120 -34.37 -14.65 -15.45
C ARG A 120 -33.98 -15.38 -16.72
N ALA A 121 -32.68 -15.44 -17.03
CA ALA A 121 -32.16 -16.19 -18.15
C ALA A 121 -32.44 -17.69 -17.98
N THR A 122 -32.99 -18.34 -19.01
CA THR A 122 -33.35 -19.76 -19.00
C THR A 122 -32.66 -20.58 -20.09
N CYS A 123 -32.00 -19.90 -21.02
CA CYS A 123 -31.24 -20.55 -22.10
C CYS A 123 -29.90 -21.14 -21.61
N PRO A 124 -29.28 -22.07 -22.37
CA PRO A 124 -27.98 -22.62 -22.04
C PRO A 124 -26.91 -21.54 -21.91
N VAL A 125 -26.01 -21.71 -20.94
CA VAL A 125 -24.92 -20.77 -20.68
C VAL A 125 -23.58 -21.47 -20.83
N LYS A 126 -22.70 -20.90 -21.62
CA LYS A 126 -21.28 -21.28 -21.74
C LYS A 126 -20.40 -20.26 -21.01
N ARG A 127 -19.19 -20.66 -20.67
CA ARG A 127 -18.22 -19.83 -19.96
C ARG A 127 -16.97 -19.60 -20.83
N LEU A 128 -16.69 -18.33 -21.08
CA LEU A 128 -15.38 -17.90 -21.61
C LEU A 128 -14.41 -17.72 -20.44
N TRP A 129 -13.40 -18.59 -20.34
CA TRP A 129 -12.39 -18.53 -19.28
C TRP A 129 -11.03 -18.14 -19.85
N ILE A 130 -10.66 -16.89 -19.72
CA ILE A 130 -9.39 -16.32 -20.21
C ILE A 130 -8.82 -15.37 -19.16
N SER A 131 -7.49 -15.40 -18.98
CA SER A 131 -6.74 -14.50 -18.09
C SER A 131 -5.98 -13.41 -18.86
N SER A 132 -6.12 -13.37 -20.18
CA SER A 132 -5.51 -12.38 -21.07
C SER A 132 -6.53 -11.86 -22.07
N MET A 133 -6.48 -10.55 -22.35
CA MET A 133 -7.37 -9.88 -23.31
C MET A 133 -6.71 -9.66 -24.68
N THR A 134 -5.75 -10.51 -25.05
CA THR A 134 -5.14 -10.48 -26.37
C THR A 134 -6.11 -11.05 -27.41
N ASP A 135 -5.98 -10.61 -28.67
CA ASP A 135 -6.82 -11.09 -29.75
C ASP A 135 -6.76 -12.63 -29.91
N GLU A 136 -5.57 -13.19 -29.72
CA GLU A 136 -5.33 -14.62 -29.75
C GLU A 136 -6.04 -15.34 -28.60
N ALA A 137 -5.89 -14.85 -27.37
CA ALA A 137 -6.52 -15.45 -26.18
C ALA A 137 -8.05 -15.43 -26.29
N ILE A 138 -8.63 -14.34 -26.82
CA ILE A 138 -10.08 -14.24 -27.05
C ILE A 138 -10.51 -15.26 -28.10
N ARG A 139 -9.83 -15.37 -29.26
CA ARG A 139 -10.18 -16.35 -30.31
C ARG A 139 -10.10 -17.77 -29.79
N GLU A 140 -9.01 -18.12 -29.12
CA GLU A 140 -8.81 -19.46 -28.56
C GLU A 140 -9.86 -19.76 -27.47
N GLY A 141 -10.19 -18.79 -26.61
CA GLY A 141 -11.22 -18.94 -25.59
C GLY A 141 -12.61 -19.20 -26.20
N PHE A 142 -12.98 -18.47 -27.26
CA PHE A 142 -14.25 -18.73 -27.96
C PHE A 142 -14.27 -20.06 -28.68
N ALA A 143 -13.11 -20.57 -29.13
CA ALA A 143 -13.00 -21.92 -29.73
C ALA A 143 -13.10 -23.04 -28.67
N LYS A 144 -12.91 -22.71 -27.38
CA LYS A 144 -12.86 -23.67 -26.25
C LYS A 144 -13.76 -23.21 -25.08
N LEU A 145 -15.00 -22.84 -25.39
CA LEU A 145 -15.95 -22.46 -24.33
C LEU A 145 -16.22 -23.64 -23.38
N HIS A 146 -16.23 -23.35 -22.09
CA HIS A 146 -16.52 -24.30 -21.03
C HIS A 146 -18.00 -24.36 -20.69
N GLU A 147 -18.42 -25.39 -19.95
CA GLU A 147 -19.74 -25.44 -19.38
C GLU A 147 -19.82 -24.52 -18.15
N GLN A 148 -20.92 -23.80 -17.98
CA GLN A 148 -21.12 -22.92 -16.85
C GLN A 148 -21.10 -23.67 -15.50
N GLU A 149 -21.56 -24.91 -15.52
CA GLU A 149 -21.66 -25.82 -14.38
C GLU A 149 -20.29 -26.16 -13.77
N ASP A 150 -19.23 -26.17 -14.57
CA ASP A 150 -17.86 -26.46 -14.12
C ASP A 150 -17.41 -25.45 -13.05
N TYR A 151 -17.98 -24.24 -13.09
CA TYR A 151 -17.66 -23.12 -12.18
C TYR A 151 -18.65 -22.96 -11.03
N ASN A 152 -19.53 -23.93 -10.76
CA ASN A 152 -20.51 -23.86 -9.67
C ASN A 152 -19.83 -23.73 -8.29
N SER A 153 -18.74 -24.45 -8.04
CA SER A 153 -18.01 -24.34 -6.77
C SER A 153 -17.34 -22.98 -6.58
N LEU A 154 -16.83 -22.40 -7.65
CA LEU A 154 -16.27 -21.05 -7.67
C LEU A 154 -17.35 -20.00 -7.33
N TYR A 155 -18.50 -20.10 -7.96
CA TYR A 155 -19.66 -19.26 -7.65
C TYR A 155 -20.10 -19.39 -6.19
N LEU A 156 -20.19 -20.63 -5.67
CA LEU A 156 -20.58 -20.89 -4.29
C LEU A 156 -19.57 -20.31 -3.30
N ALA A 157 -18.28 -20.34 -3.59
CA ALA A 157 -17.25 -19.69 -2.78
C ALA A 157 -17.45 -18.16 -2.75
N GLY A 158 -17.68 -17.53 -3.91
CA GLY A 158 -17.98 -16.09 -4.01
C GLY A 158 -19.25 -15.69 -3.28
N LEU A 159 -20.31 -16.46 -3.45
CA LEU A 159 -21.59 -16.24 -2.76
C LEU A 159 -21.46 -16.40 -1.24
N SER A 160 -20.76 -17.44 -0.78
CA SER A 160 -20.52 -17.68 0.65
C SER A 160 -19.74 -16.54 1.30
N ARG A 161 -18.75 -15.99 0.59
CA ARG A 161 -18.03 -14.79 1.02
C ARG A 161 -18.97 -13.59 1.16
N ALA A 162 -19.79 -13.30 0.16
CA ALA A 162 -20.72 -12.18 0.17
C ALA A 162 -21.76 -12.29 1.30
N VAL A 163 -22.31 -13.48 1.49
CA VAL A 163 -23.27 -13.78 2.58
C VAL A 163 -22.62 -13.64 3.95
N GLY A 164 -21.40 -14.16 4.10
CA GLY A 164 -20.65 -14.06 5.35
C GLY A 164 -20.33 -12.60 5.72
N ASP A 165 -19.81 -11.84 4.78
CA ASP A 165 -19.49 -10.41 4.99
C ASP A 165 -20.78 -9.60 5.30
N TRP A 166 -21.93 -9.95 4.71
CA TRP A 166 -23.23 -9.36 5.05
C TRP A 166 -23.65 -9.73 6.48
N LEU A 167 -23.62 -11.02 6.83
CA LEU A 167 -24.02 -11.50 8.17
C LEU A 167 -23.20 -10.82 9.26
N LEU A 168 -21.88 -10.84 9.12
CA LEU A 168 -20.97 -10.23 10.09
C LEU A 168 -21.16 -8.70 10.12
N GLY A 169 -21.08 -8.06 8.96
CA GLY A 169 -21.08 -6.61 8.85
C GLY A 169 -22.38 -5.98 9.37
N MET A 170 -23.54 -6.52 8.97
CA MET A 170 -24.85 -5.99 9.38
C MET A 170 -25.11 -6.21 10.87
N ASN A 171 -24.87 -7.42 11.38
CA ASN A 171 -25.15 -7.73 12.78
C ASN A 171 -24.18 -7.06 13.73
N ALA A 172 -22.86 -7.23 13.52
CA ALA A 172 -21.87 -6.69 14.42
C ALA A 172 -21.85 -5.15 14.41
N THR A 173 -21.99 -4.51 13.22
CA THR A 173 -22.07 -3.04 13.15
C THR A 173 -23.25 -2.48 13.94
N ARG A 174 -24.46 -3.05 13.78
CA ARG A 174 -25.63 -2.58 14.53
C ARG A 174 -25.50 -2.85 16.03
N LEU A 175 -25.03 -4.05 16.39
CA LEU A 175 -24.81 -4.47 17.77
C LEU A 175 -23.87 -3.51 18.52
N TYR A 176 -22.65 -3.32 18.00
CA TYR A 176 -21.66 -2.46 18.63
C TYR A 176 -22.07 -1.00 18.63
N THR A 177 -22.73 -0.52 17.57
CA THR A 177 -23.27 0.85 17.50
C THR A 177 -24.32 1.10 18.57
N LEU A 178 -25.30 0.19 18.71
CA LEU A 178 -26.37 0.35 19.69
C LEU A 178 -25.90 0.17 21.13
N LYS A 179 -24.99 -0.77 21.35
CA LYS A 179 -24.48 -1.09 22.70
C LYS A 179 -23.48 -0.06 23.21
N TYR A 180 -22.54 0.36 22.37
CA TYR A 180 -21.37 1.18 22.79
C TYR A 180 -21.29 2.54 22.10
N GLY A 181 -22.06 2.78 21.03
CA GLY A 181 -22.04 4.05 20.31
C GLY A 181 -22.71 5.21 21.05
N GLN A 182 -22.33 6.43 20.72
CA GLN A 182 -22.93 7.67 21.21
C GLN A 182 -23.23 8.60 20.02
N ASN A 183 -24.14 9.57 20.23
CA ASN A 183 -24.40 10.66 19.30
C ASN A 183 -24.59 10.22 17.85
N ARG A 184 -25.29 9.09 17.62
CA ARG A 184 -25.54 8.50 16.29
C ARG A 184 -24.27 8.10 15.51
N GLN A 185 -23.09 8.01 16.14
CA GLN A 185 -21.88 7.52 15.52
C GLN A 185 -21.99 6.02 15.22
N VAL A 186 -21.84 5.65 13.97
CA VAL A 186 -21.83 4.23 13.57
C VAL A 186 -20.48 3.60 13.87
N LEU A 187 -20.49 2.54 14.68
CA LEU A 187 -19.31 1.72 14.97
C LEU A 187 -19.28 0.52 14.01
N SER A 188 -18.68 0.75 12.83
CA SER A 188 -18.64 -0.29 11.80
C SER A 188 -17.63 -1.39 12.16
N ILE A 189 -18.09 -2.63 12.08
CA ILE A 189 -17.32 -3.86 12.29
C ILE A 189 -17.30 -4.64 10.97
N GLY A 190 -16.16 -5.20 10.62
CA GLY A 190 -16.00 -6.00 9.41
C GLY A 190 -14.76 -6.86 9.43
N ARG A 191 -14.83 -8.00 8.75
CA ARG A 191 -13.80 -9.05 8.73
C ARG A 191 -12.40 -8.56 8.36
N VAL A 192 -12.30 -7.55 7.50
CA VAL A 192 -11.01 -6.97 7.07
C VAL A 192 -10.77 -5.61 7.74
N GLN A 193 -11.81 -4.78 7.84
CA GLN A 193 -11.70 -3.44 8.41
C GLN A 193 -11.25 -3.45 9.86
N THR A 194 -11.83 -4.33 10.69
CA THR A 194 -11.54 -4.38 12.13
C THR A 194 -10.11 -4.84 12.42
N PRO A 195 -9.58 -5.94 11.84
CA PRO A 195 -8.18 -6.29 12.05
C PRO A 195 -7.21 -5.26 11.45
N THR A 196 -7.56 -4.57 10.36
CA THR A 196 -6.74 -3.47 9.84
C THR A 196 -6.64 -2.32 10.86
N LEU A 197 -7.75 -1.95 11.50
CA LEU A 197 -7.74 -0.98 12.61
C LEU A 197 -6.92 -1.50 13.78
N ALA A 198 -7.06 -2.76 14.14
CA ALA A 198 -6.33 -3.39 15.26
C ALA A 198 -4.81 -3.33 15.05
N LEU A 199 -4.30 -3.51 13.82
CA LEU A 199 -2.88 -3.34 13.51
C LEU A 199 -2.38 -1.95 13.90
N ILE A 200 -3.13 -0.89 13.55
CA ILE A 200 -2.76 0.50 13.85
C ILE A 200 -2.85 0.76 15.36
N VAL A 201 -3.92 0.31 16.01
CA VAL A 201 -4.15 0.49 17.45
C VAL A 201 -3.06 -0.22 18.27
N ASN A 202 -2.75 -1.47 17.93
CA ASN A 202 -1.71 -2.26 18.63
C ASN A 202 -0.34 -1.59 18.46
N ARG A 203 0.01 -1.14 17.25
CA ARG A 203 1.24 -0.38 17.00
C ARG A 203 1.28 0.91 17.83
N GLN A 204 0.17 1.63 17.97
CA GLN A 204 0.09 2.81 18.80
C GLN A 204 0.33 2.47 20.27
N LYS A 205 -0.28 1.39 20.79
CA LYS A 205 -0.06 0.90 22.15
C LYS A 205 1.41 0.50 22.40
N GLU A 206 2.03 -0.22 21.44
CA GLU A 206 3.47 -0.55 21.50
C GLU A 206 4.33 0.71 21.63
N ILE A 207 4.04 1.75 20.85
CA ILE A 207 4.77 3.01 20.88
C ILE A 207 4.54 3.74 22.21
N ASP A 208 3.29 3.78 22.69
CA ASP A 208 2.91 4.50 23.89
C ASP A 208 3.42 3.86 25.18
N GLN A 209 3.53 2.54 25.20
CA GLN A 209 4.04 1.76 26.34
C GLN A 209 5.54 1.52 26.27
N PHE A 210 6.20 1.90 25.17
CA PHE A 210 7.62 1.66 24.96
C PHE A 210 8.47 2.36 26.01
N LYS A 211 9.37 1.62 26.63
CA LYS A 211 10.37 2.13 27.56
C LYS A 211 11.74 2.01 26.91
N PRO A 212 12.45 3.11 26.63
CA PRO A 212 13.80 3.07 26.10
C PRO A 212 14.75 2.38 27.10
N GLU A 213 15.50 1.41 26.61
CA GLU A 213 16.56 0.73 27.36
C GLU A 213 17.91 1.16 26.80
N PRO A 214 18.90 1.53 27.67
CA PRO A 214 20.23 1.85 27.22
C PRO A 214 20.95 0.58 26.77
N TYR A 215 21.82 0.74 25.79
CA TYR A 215 22.78 -0.28 25.36
C TYR A 215 24.05 0.39 24.85
N TRP A 216 25.16 -0.32 24.87
CA TRP A 216 26.44 0.20 24.47
C TRP A 216 26.95 -0.54 23.23
N VAL A 217 27.55 0.22 22.31
CA VAL A 217 28.16 -0.31 21.08
C VAL A 217 29.64 0.02 21.11
N LEU A 218 30.46 -1.01 21.08
CA LEU A 218 31.90 -0.87 20.93
C LEU A 218 32.27 -0.82 19.46
N ALA A 219 32.95 0.21 19.07
CA ALA A 219 33.47 0.39 17.72
C ALA A 219 34.92 0.90 17.78
N THR A 220 35.62 0.82 16.67
CA THR A 220 36.93 1.41 16.56
C THR A 220 37.15 1.98 15.17
N ILE A 221 37.96 3.03 15.07
CA ILE A 221 38.41 3.63 13.80
C ILE A 221 39.82 3.18 13.52
N TYR A 222 40.01 2.48 12.41
CA TYR A 222 41.29 2.10 11.87
C TYR A 222 41.40 2.55 10.42
N ARG A 223 42.44 3.30 10.08
CA ARG A 223 42.67 3.87 8.73
C ARG A 223 41.38 4.56 8.18
N ASN A 224 40.82 5.51 8.92
CA ASN A 224 39.59 6.27 8.59
C ASN A 224 38.31 5.39 8.39
N THR A 225 38.39 4.10 8.69
CA THR A 225 37.24 3.19 8.56
C THR A 225 36.77 2.76 9.94
N GLN A 226 35.47 2.90 10.20
CA GLN A 226 34.87 2.47 11.44
C GLN A 226 34.53 0.97 11.38
N PHE A 227 35.05 0.23 12.34
CA PHE A 227 34.75 -1.18 12.59
C PHE A 227 33.90 -1.33 13.82
N THR A 228 32.91 -2.20 13.78
CA THR A 228 32.01 -2.50 14.93
C THR A 228 32.35 -3.87 15.50
N ALA A 229 32.35 -3.98 16.83
CA ALA A 229 32.59 -5.25 17.51
C ALA A 229 31.54 -6.32 17.12
N THR A 230 31.98 -7.55 16.86
CA THR A 230 31.10 -8.65 16.41
C THR A 230 30.25 -9.21 17.55
N GLN A 231 30.60 -8.98 18.80
CA GLN A 231 29.82 -9.35 19.98
C GLN A 231 28.44 -8.64 20.04
N GLY A 232 28.27 -7.54 19.27
CA GLY A 232 27.01 -6.83 19.16
C GLY A 232 26.85 -5.73 20.23
N LYS A 233 25.68 -5.73 20.87
CA LYS A 233 25.31 -4.72 21.88
C LYS A 233 25.59 -5.23 23.26
N PHE A 234 26.19 -4.40 24.12
CA PHE A 234 26.28 -4.67 25.55
C PHE A 234 25.04 -4.11 26.25
N THR A 235 24.45 -4.89 27.12
CA THR A 235 23.26 -4.51 27.91
C THR A 235 23.63 -3.86 29.23
N SER A 236 24.87 -4.02 29.68
CA SER A 236 25.47 -3.40 30.85
C SER A 236 26.61 -2.45 30.44
N ARG A 237 26.70 -1.33 31.13
CA ARG A 237 27.77 -0.36 30.95
C ARG A 237 29.12 -0.94 31.36
N GLU A 238 29.12 -1.69 32.45
CA GLU A 238 30.31 -2.31 33.02
C GLU A 238 30.93 -3.31 32.05
N GLU A 239 30.11 -4.15 31.38
CA GLU A 239 30.59 -5.07 30.34
C GLU A 239 31.21 -4.31 29.16
N GLY A 240 30.56 -3.22 28.72
CA GLY A 240 31.07 -2.38 27.65
C GLY A 240 32.42 -1.72 28.01
N GLU A 241 32.53 -1.17 29.24
CA GLU A 241 33.76 -0.55 29.73
C GLU A 241 34.90 -1.56 29.94
N GLN A 242 34.59 -2.77 30.39
CA GLN A 242 35.58 -3.86 30.48
C GLN A 242 36.12 -4.25 29.08
N ALA A 243 35.21 -4.40 28.11
CA ALA A 243 35.58 -4.69 26.73
C ALA A 243 36.44 -3.54 26.13
N PHE A 244 36.06 -2.30 26.38
CA PHE A 244 36.81 -1.11 25.95
C PHE A 244 38.21 -1.10 26.54
N ALA A 245 38.34 -1.29 27.86
CA ALA A 245 39.64 -1.33 28.54
C ALA A 245 40.57 -2.45 28.02
N THR A 246 39.98 -3.58 27.57
CA THR A 246 40.75 -4.71 27.01
C THR A 246 41.47 -4.33 25.72
N ILE A 247 40.97 -3.38 24.95
CA ILE A 247 41.47 -3.00 23.62
C ILE A 247 42.25 -1.66 23.62
N GLU A 248 42.09 -0.86 24.65
CA GLU A 248 42.75 0.44 24.74
C GLU A 248 44.28 0.30 24.72
N GLY A 249 44.93 1.07 23.86
CA GLY A 249 46.41 1.10 23.74
C GLY A 249 47.02 -0.13 23.03
N LYS A 250 46.23 -1.11 22.58
CA LYS A 250 46.68 -2.27 21.82
C LYS A 250 46.51 -2.03 20.32
N PRO A 251 47.33 -2.63 19.45
CA PRO A 251 47.16 -2.43 18.01
C PRO A 251 45.96 -3.20 17.46
N PHE A 252 45.31 -2.61 16.47
CA PHE A 252 44.28 -3.29 15.65
C PHE A 252 45.00 -4.11 14.57
N ARG A 253 44.56 -5.37 14.39
CA ARG A 253 45.10 -6.25 13.37
C ARG A 253 44.02 -6.74 12.45
N VAL A 254 44.21 -6.63 11.13
CA VAL A 254 43.30 -7.21 10.12
C VAL A 254 43.46 -8.73 10.09
N THR A 255 42.42 -9.45 10.47
CA THR A 255 42.41 -10.91 10.52
C THR A 255 41.94 -11.56 9.21
N GLY A 256 41.15 -10.84 8.43
CA GLY A 256 40.66 -11.36 7.15
C GLY A 256 40.08 -10.29 6.26
N VAL A 257 40.19 -10.50 4.94
CA VAL A 257 39.54 -9.70 3.91
C VAL A 257 38.86 -10.65 2.95
N GLN A 258 37.56 -10.53 2.83
CA GLN A 258 36.73 -11.37 1.95
C GLN A 258 36.02 -10.48 0.94
N LYS A 259 36.25 -10.68 -0.35
CA LYS A 259 35.52 -10.02 -1.43
C LYS A 259 34.60 -11.04 -2.10
N LYS A 260 33.28 -10.79 -2.07
CA LYS A 260 32.25 -11.68 -2.63
C LYS A 260 31.46 -10.92 -3.70
N LYS A 261 31.42 -11.45 -4.91
CA LYS A 261 30.59 -10.92 -5.99
C LYS A 261 29.15 -11.41 -5.83
N GLY A 262 28.19 -10.57 -6.14
CA GLY A 262 26.77 -10.85 -6.14
C GLY A 262 26.05 -10.11 -7.26
N THR A 263 24.83 -10.50 -7.52
CA THR A 263 23.93 -9.83 -8.45
C THR A 263 22.62 -9.48 -7.75
N GLU A 264 21.97 -8.41 -8.18
CA GLU A 264 20.68 -7.96 -7.71
C GLU A 264 19.76 -7.83 -8.92
N ALA A 265 18.74 -8.67 -8.95
CA ALA A 265 17.77 -8.65 -10.03
C ALA A 265 16.89 -7.39 -10.00
N PRO A 266 16.39 -6.92 -11.15
CA PRO A 266 15.39 -5.86 -11.20
C PRO A 266 14.16 -6.21 -10.35
N PRO A 267 13.47 -5.23 -9.77
CA PRO A 267 12.23 -5.47 -9.03
C PRO A 267 11.15 -6.07 -9.95
N HIS A 268 10.22 -6.84 -9.38
CA HIS A 268 9.05 -7.33 -10.10
C HIS A 268 8.21 -6.17 -10.65
N LEU A 269 7.38 -6.46 -11.66
CA LEU A 269 6.40 -5.50 -12.17
C LEU A 269 5.41 -5.11 -11.08
N TYR A 270 4.60 -4.10 -11.35
CA TYR A 270 3.61 -3.64 -10.38
C TYR A 270 2.34 -4.49 -10.40
N ASP A 271 1.91 -4.91 -9.22
CA ASP A 271 0.52 -5.09 -8.85
C ASP A 271 -0.02 -3.76 -8.27
N LEU A 272 -1.31 -3.70 -7.95
CA LEU A 272 -1.90 -2.49 -7.38
C LEU A 272 -1.26 -2.10 -6.03
N THR A 273 -1.02 -3.07 -5.17
CA THR A 273 -0.47 -2.82 -3.82
C THR A 273 0.94 -2.24 -3.88
N SER A 274 1.83 -2.84 -4.66
CA SER A 274 3.21 -2.35 -4.80
C SER A 274 3.28 -0.97 -5.46
N LEU A 275 2.39 -0.69 -6.42
CA LEU A 275 2.26 0.65 -7.01
C LEU A 275 1.81 1.68 -5.95
N GLN A 276 0.79 1.37 -5.16
CA GLN A 276 0.31 2.23 -4.08
C GLN A 276 1.40 2.50 -3.03
N VAL A 277 2.18 1.47 -2.68
CA VAL A 277 3.31 1.58 -1.75
C VAL A 277 4.38 2.54 -2.28
N ASP A 278 4.78 2.41 -3.55
CA ASP A 278 5.82 3.25 -4.13
C ASP A 278 5.33 4.70 -4.35
N CYS A 279 4.07 4.89 -4.77
CA CYS A 279 3.45 6.22 -4.84
C CYS A 279 3.37 6.91 -3.47
N ASN A 280 3.02 6.17 -2.41
CA ASN A 280 2.98 6.73 -1.06
C ASN A 280 4.38 7.10 -0.56
N LYS A 281 5.40 6.25 -0.79
CA LYS A 281 6.79 6.53 -0.41
C LYS A 281 7.34 7.75 -1.14
N LYS A 282 7.25 7.78 -2.47
CA LYS A 282 7.86 8.83 -3.31
C LYS A 282 7.08 10.15 -3.29
N PHE A 283 5.76 10.08 -3.44
CA PHE A 283 4.92 11.25 -3.66
C PHE A 283 3.97 11.57 -2.51
N SER A 284 3.92 10.72 -1.48
CA SER A 284 2.95 10.82 -0.38
C SER A 284 1.47 10.72 -0.83
N TYR A 285 1.21 10.06 -1.97
CA TYR A 285 -0.14 9.81 -2.44
C TYR A 285 -0.82 8.78 -1.55
N SER A 286 -2.13 8.95 -1.31
CA SER A 286 -2.91 7.92 -0.62
C SER A 286 -3.16 6.71 -1.53
N ALA A 287 -3.51 5.59 -0.93
CA ALA A 287 -3.88 4.38 -1.66
C ALA A 287 -5.08 4.63 -2.59
N GLU A 288 -6.09 5.39 -2.12
CA GLU A 288 -7.27 5.77 -2.92
C GLU A 288 -6.89 6.71 -4.07
N MET A 289 -6.07 7.74 -3.79
CA MET A 289 -5.59 8.66 -4.82
C MET A 289 -4.82 7.92 -5.91
N THR A 290 -3.92 7.01 -5.54
CA THR A 290 -3.17 6.20 -6.50
C THR A 290 -4.11 5.33 -7.34
N LEU A 291 -5.12 4.70 -6.71
CA LEU A 291 -6.11 3.89 -7.43
C LEU A 291 -6.89 4.73 -8.44
N ASN A 292 -7.31 5.93 -8.08
CA ASN A 292 -8.05 6.82 -8.98
C ASN A 292 -7.17 7.28 -10.16
N ILE A 293 -5.90 7.59 -9.92
CA ILE A 293 -4.95 7.98 -10.96
C ILE A 293 -4.70 6.84 -11.94
N ILE A 294 -4.40 5.64 -11.44
CA ILE A 294 -4.13 4.49 -12.33
C ILE A 294 -5.39 4.04 -13.08
N GLN A 295 -6.57 4.20 -12.49
CA GLN A 295 -7.84 3.98 -13.18
C GLN A 295 -8.01 4.95 -14.35
N SER A 296 -7.70 6.25 -14.17
CA SER A 296 -7.70 7.24 -15.24
C SER A 296 -6.70 6.89 -16.37
N LEU A 297 -5.49 6.46 -16.02
CA LEU A 297 -4.48 6.02 -17.00
C LEU A 297 -4.95 4.80 -17.81
N TYR A 298 -5.62 3.86 -17.17
CA TYR A 298 -6.24 2.70 -17.83
C TYR A 298 -7.36 3.14 -18.80
N GLU A 299 -8.24 4.04 -18.38
CA GLU A 299 -9.33 4.57 -19.22
C GLU A 299 -8.81 5.34 -20.43
N LYS A 300 -7.66 6.02 -20.28
CA LYS A 300 -6.89 6.64 -21.37
C LYS A 300 -6.14 5.62 -22.23
N LYS A 301 -6.23 4.32 -21.92
CA LYS A 301 -5.55 3.22 -22.59
C LYS A 301 -4.01 3.30 -22.57
N LEU A 302 -3.44 3.97 -21.57
CA LEU A 302 -2.00 4.12 -21.41
C LEU A 302 -1.38 3.00 -20.60
N THR A 303 -2.16 2.36 -19.73
CA THR A 303 -1.74 1.20 -18.92
C THR A 303 -2.75 0.07 -19.02
N THR A 304 -2.32 -1.13 -18.63
CA THR A 304 -3.20 -2.30 -18.48
C THR A 304 -4.10 -2.17 -17.25
N TYR A 305 -5.01 -3.12 -17.05
CA TYR A 305 -6.00 -3.08 -15.97
C TYR A 305 -5.34 -2.93 -14.60
N PRO A 306 -5.80 -2.00 -13.74
CA PRO A 306 -5.06 -1.61 -12.54
C PRO A 306 -5.34 -2.46 -11.30
N ARG A 307 -6.49 -3.15 -11.22
CA ARG A 307 -6.90 -3.86 -9.99
C ARG A 307 -6.41 -5.30 -9.98
N VAL A 308 -5.10 -5.47 -10.08
CA VAL A 308 -4.45 -6.77 -10.18
C VAL A 308 -3.67 -7.10 -8.92
N ASP A 309 -3.54 -8.37 -8.63
CA ASP A 309 -2.85 -8.96 -7.48
C ASP A 309 -1.55 -9.69 -7.84
N THR A 310 -1.23 -9.77 -9.12
CA THR A 310 -0.02 -10.41 -9.64
C THR A 310 0.99 -9.42 -10.18
N GLN A 311 2.26 -9.77 -10.04
CA GLN A 311 3.42 -9.03 -10.56
C GLN A 311 4.03 -9.72 -11.79
N PHE A 312 3.30 -10.70 -12.36
CA PHE A 312 3.76 -11.52 -13.48
C PHE A 312 2.99 -11.21 -14.75
N LEU A 313 3.62 -11.51 -15.88
CA LEU A 313 3.01 -11.52 -17.22
C LEU A 313 2.80 -12.95 -17.68
N SER A 314 1.73 -13.18 -18.43
CA SER A 314 1.55 -14.42 -19.18
C SER A 314 2.49 -14.46 -20.39
N ASP A 315 2.78 -15.67 -20.88
CA ASP A 315 3.77 -15.88 -21.95
C ASP A 315 3.36 -15.25 -23.29
N ASP A 316 2.07 -15.09 -23.54
CA ASP A 316 1.49 -14.46 -24.74
C ASP A 316 1.73 -12.93 -24.82
N ILE A 317 2.10 -12.30 -23.70
CA ILE A 317 2.48 -10.87 -23.66
C ILE A 317 3.91 -10.64 -24.17
N TYR A 318 4.81 -11.63 -24.04
CA TYR A 318 6.20 -11.45 -24.41
C TYR A 318 6.42 -10.99 -25.87
N PRO A 319 5.76 -11.56 -26.89
CA PRO A 319 5.89 -11.10 -28.27
C PRO A 319 5.46 -9.64 -28.50
N LYS A 320 4.62 -9.09 -27.62
CA LYS A 320 4.11 -7.71 -27.69
C LYS A 320 5.06 -6.69 -27.06
N CYS A 321 5.96 -7.14 -26.18
CA CYS A 321 6.86 -6.24 -25.45
C CYS A 321 7.75 -5.36 -26.35
N PRO A 322 8.32 -5.84 -27.46
CA PRO A 322 9.07 -4.96 -28.37
C PRO A 322 8.21 -3.83 -28.94
N GLY A 323 6.96 -4.12 -29.33
CA GLY A 323 6.02 -3.10 -29.81
C GLY A 323 5.67 -2.07 -28.74
N ILE A 324 5.43 -2.52 -27.51
CA ILE A 324 5.19 -1.64 -26.35
C ILE A 324 6.40 -0.72 -26.15
N MET A 325 7.62 -1.27 -26.10
CA MET A 325 8.85 -0.50 -25.95
C MET A 325 9.02 0.57 -27.03
N ASN A 326 8.80 0.22 -28.28
CA ASN A 326 8.89 1.15 -29.41
C ASN A 326 7.89 2.31 -29.31
N GLY A 327 6.74 2.09 -28.69
CA GLY A 327 5.73 3.12 -28.45
C GLY A 327 6.09 4.12 -27.34
N LEU A 328 7.02 3.79 -26.44
CA LEU A 328 7.45 4.63 -25.32
C LEU A 328 8.48 5.68 -25.76
N LYS A 329 8.14 6.52 -26.72
CA LYS A 329 9.07 7.46 -27.38
C LYS A 329 9.80 8.39 -26.41
N SER A 330 9.12 8.92 -25.40
CA SER A 330 9.72 9.82 -24.39
C SER A 330 10.76 9.16 -23.49
N TYR A 331 10.86 7.82 -23.53
CA TYR A 331 11.78 7.04 -22.70
C TYR A 331 12.90 6.36 -23.51
N HIS A 332 13.08 6.73 -24.78
CA HIS A 332 14.08 6.12 -25.66
C HIS A 332 15.50 6.17 -25.08
N GLU A 333 15.88 7.24 -24.42
CA GLU A 333 17.19 7.36 -23.78
C GLU A 333 17.40 6.28 -22.69
N LEU A 334 16.36 5.96 -21.94
CA LEU A 334 16.43 4.89 -20.93
C LEU A 334 16.52 3.50 -21.57
N MET A 335 16.06 3.32 -22.79
CA MET A 335 16.08 2.04 -23.50
C MET A 335 17.35 1.85 -24.34
N ARG A 336 18.16 2.91 -24.56
CA ARG A 336 19.36 2.88 -25.39
C ARG A 336 20.34 1.75 -25.06
N PRO A 337 20.63 1.42 -23.76
CA PRO A 337 21.56 0.32 -23.42
C PRO A 337 21.08 -1.07 -23.81
N ILE A 338 19.77 -1.27 -24.00
CA ILE A 338 19.14 -2.55 -24.41
C ILE A 338 18.67 -2.54 -25.87
N ALA A 339 18.77 -1.40 -26.56
CA ALA A 339 18.34 -1.26 -27.94
C ALA A 339 19.17 -2.15 -28.87
N GLY A 340 18.53 -2.68 -29.92
CA GLY A 340 19.18 -3.53 -30.92
C GLY A 340 19.54 -4.95 -30.45
N LYS A 341 19.20 -5.31 -29.21
CA LYS A 341 19.36 -6.67 -28.69
C LYS A 341 17.98 -7.33 -28.54
N PRO A 342 17.88 -8.67 -28.73
CA PRO A 342 16.66 -9.37 -28.37
C PRO A 342 16.32 -9.11 -26.89
N LEU A 343 15.06 -8.78 -26.58
CA LEU A 343 14.64 -8.62 -25.20
C LEU A 343 14.79 -9.95 -24.45
N ILE A 344 15.39 -9.88 -23.28
CA ILE A 344 15.50 -11.04 -22.40
C ILE A 344 14.08 -11.40 -21.95
N LYS A 345 13.74 -12.71 -21.88
CA LYS A 345 12.49 -13.22 -21.28
C LYS A 345 12.78 -13.72 -19.85
N PRO A 346 12.77 -12.87 -18.81
CA PRO A 346 13.09 -13.32 -17.47
C PRO A 346 11.98 -14.18 -16.87
N LYS A 347 12.29 -15.38 -16.39
CA LYS A 347 11.32 -16.28 -15.72
C LYS A 347 10.65 -15.63 -14.49
N ARG A 348 11.32 -14.66 -13.86
CA ARG A 348 10.77 -13.89 -12.74
C ARG A 348 9.69 -12.89 -13.14
N ILE A 349 9.51 -12.60 -14.43
CA ILE A 349 8.50 -11.68 -14.97
C ILE A 349 7.43 -12.46 -15.74
N PHE A 350 7.83 -13.48 -16.52
CA PHE A 350 6.93 -14.27 -17.34
C PHE A 350 6.69 -15.63 -16.68
N ASP A 351 5.51 -15.80 -16.12
CA ASP A 351 5.03 -17.03 -15.49
C ASP A 351 3.51 -17.07 -15.55
N THR A 352 2.97 -17.72 -16.58
CA THR A 352 1.53 -17.81 -16.83
C THR A 352 0.79 -18.47 -15.65
N SER A 353 1.43 -19.39 -14.90
CA SER A 353 0.80 -20.06 -13.78
C SER A 353 0.55 -19.15 -12.56
N LYS A 354 1.19 -17.98 -12.53
CA LYS A 354 1.04 -16.95 -11.48
C LYS A 354 0.17 -15.77 -11.92
N VAL A 355 -0.40 -15.83 -13.11
CA VAL A 355 -1.39 -14.87 -13.57
C VAL A 355 -2.77 -15.43 -13.26
N THR A 356 -3.53 -14.70 -12.46
CA THR A 356 -4.90 -15.05 -12.07
C THR A 356 -5.91 -14.48 -13.08
N ASP A 357 -6.64 -13.46 -12.73
CA ASP A 357 -7.65 -12.82 -13.55
C ASP A 357 -7.03 -11.90 -14.62
N HIS A 358 -5.96 -11.19 -14.25
CA HIS A 358 -5.23 -10.24 -15.10
C HIS A 358 -3.74 -10.29 -14.78
N HIS A 359 -2.91 -9.97 -15.77
CA HIS A 359 -1.45 -9.84 -15.60
C HIS A 359 -1.06 -8.52 -14.92
N ALA A 360 0.20 -8.35 -14.55
CA ALA A 360 0.77 -7.17 -13.92
C ALA A 360 0.48 -5.86 -14.68
N ILE A 361 0.54 -4.74 -13.98
CA ILE A 361 0.35 -3.40 -14.55
C ILE A 361 1.58 -3.05 -15.40
N ILE A 362 1.36 -2.82 -16.70
CA ILE A 362 2.37 -2.40 -17.66
C ILE A 362 1.85 -1.28 -18.57
N PRO A 363 2.72 -0.48 -19.22
CA PRO A 363 2.29 0.45 -20.24
C PRO A 363 1.78 -0.31 -21.48
N THR A 364 0.91 0.32 -22.27
CA THR A 364 0.37 -0.24 -23.52
C THR A 364 1.22 0.10 -24.75
N GLY A 365 2.18 1.01 -24.63
CA GLY A 365 2.94 1.55 -25.75
C GLY A 365 2.23 2.68 -26.51
N GLN A 366 1.03 3.09 -26.08
CA GLN A 366 0.39 4.28 -26.64
C GLN A 366 1.10 5.55 -26.16
N GLU A 367 1.14 6.57 -27.02
CA GLU A 367 1.78 7.83 -26.70
C GLU A 367 1.01 8.59 -25.60
N ALA A 368 1.68 8.86 -24.49
CA ALA A 368 1.10 9.57 -23.38
C ALA A 368 1.03 11.08 -23.67
N ARG A 369 -0.19 11.58 -23.93
CA ARG A 369 -0.47 13.00 -24.16
C ARG A 369 -1.47 13.53 -23.14
N GLY A 370 -1.32 14.81 -22.75
CA GLY A 370 -2.29 15.50 -21.89
C GLY A 370 -2.42 14.90 -20.48
N LEU A 371 -1.33 14.37 -19.92
CA LEU A 371 -1.29 13.91 -18.55
C LEU A 371 -1.18 15.10 -17.59
N THR A 372 -1.89 15.01 -16.48
CA THR A 372 -1.62 15.86 -15.31
C THR A 372 -0.30 15.45 -14.66
N ASP A 373 0.31 16.32 -13.84
CA ASP A 373 1.53 16.00 -13.10
C ASP A 373 1.37 14.74 -12.23
N LEU A 374 0.19 14.56 -11.64
CA LEU A 374 -0.13 13.39 -10.82
C LEU A 374 -0.15 12.10 -11.66
N GLU A 375 -0.78 12.15 -12.82
CA GLU A 375 -0.83 11.00 -13.75
C GLU A 375 0.55 10.71 -14.34
N HIS A 376 1.31 11.77 -14.68
CA HIS A 376 2.68 11.62 -15.17
C HIS A 376 3.58 10.91 -14.15
N ASN A 377 3.51 11.28 -12.88
CA ASN A 377 4.29 10.65 -11.83
C ASN A 377 4.00 9.15 -11.70
N VAL A 378 2.73 8.75 -11.73
CA VAL A 378 2.34 7.34 -11.63
C VAL A 378 2.71 6.58 -12.91
N TYR A 379 2.49 7.19 -14.08
CA TYR A 379 2.86 6.61 -15.37
C TYR A 379 4.36 6.39 -15.50
N ASP A 380 5.18 7.36 -15.08
CA ASP A 380 6.65 7.26 -15.08
C ASP A 380 7.15 6.08 -14.22
N LEU A 381 6.56 5.87 -13.03
CA LEU A 381 6.89 4.70 -12.22
C LEU A 381 6.64 3.39 -12.95
N ILE A 382 5.48 3.28 -13.61
CA ILE A 382 5.09 2.05 -14.32
C ILE A 382 6.00 1.81 -15.51
N VAL A 383 6.26 2.83 -16.31
CA VAL A 383 7.14 2.74 -17.50
C VAL A 383 8.55 2.36 -17.10
N ARG A 384 9.14 3.04 -16.10
CA ARG A 384 10.50 2.72 -15.63
C ARG A 384 10.58 1.30 -15.07
N ARG A 385 9.57 0.85 -14.34
CA ARG A 385 9.50 -0.51 -13.80
C ARG A 385 9.45 -1.55 -14.93
N PHE A 386 8.68 -1.28 -15.98
CA PHE A 386 8.59 -2.12 -17.16
C PHE A 386 9.91 -2.18 -17.93
N ILE A 387 10.55 -1.04 -18.18
CA ILE A 387 11.85 -0.97 -18.86
C ILE A 387 12.92 -1.72 -18.06
N ALA A 388 13.01 -1.46 -16.75
CA ALA A 388 13.99 -2.08 -15.85
C ALA A 388 13.90 -3.61 -15.85
N ALA A 389 12.71 -4.18 -16.05
CA ALA A 389 12.48 -5.62 -16.07
C ALA A 389 13.26 -6.36 -17.17
N PHE A 390 13.66 -5.65 -18.25
CA PHE A 390 14.41 -6.21 -19.39
C PHE A 390 15.91 -5.86 -19.34
N TYR A 391 16.33 -5.16 -18.31
CA TYR A 391 17.74 -4.88 -18.08
C TYR A 391 18.46 -6.07 -17.42
N PRO A 392 19.79 -6.17 -17.58
CA PRO A 392 20.58 -7.13 -16.82
C PRO A 392 20.54 -6.80 -15.31
N ASP A 393 20.84 -7.80 -14.52
CA ASP A 393 21.00 -7.64 -13.07
C ASP A 393 22.08 -6.60 -12.75
N CYS A 394 21.91 -5.88 -11.64
CA CYS A 394 22.99 -5.06 -11.08
C CYS A 394 24.05 -5.96 -10.47
N ALA A 395 25.29 -5.86 -10.96
CA ALA A 395 26.41 -6.59 -10.41
C ALA A 395 27.13 -5.76 -9.33
N PHE A 396 27.42 -6.37 -8.20
CA PHE A 396 28.13 -5.72 -7.09
C PHE A 396 29.16 -6.63 -6.46
N ALA A 397 30.09 -6.04 -5.72
CA ALA A 397 31.00 -6.75 -4.85
C ALA A 397 30.82 -6.29 -3.41
N THR A 398 30.64 -7.23 -2.50
CA THR A 398 30.66 -6.96 -1.06
C THR A 398 32.05 -7.30 -0.54
N THR A 399 32.75 -6.30 0.04
CA THR A 399 34.00 -6.49 0.74
C THR A 399 33.70 -6.52 2.23
N THR A 400 34.03 -7.61 2.89
CA THR A 400 33.97 -7.74 4.34
C THR A 400 35.37 -7.81 4.88
N VAL A 401 35.71 -6.90 5.79
CA VAL A 401 36.97 -6.87 6.50
C VAL A 401 36.73 -7.24 7.95
N THR A 402 37.42 -8.24 8.44
CA THR A 402 37.46 -8.62 9.86
C THR A 402 38.79 -8.21 10.46
N GLY A 403 38.78 -7.74 11.67
CA GLY A 403 39.94 -7.40 12.42
C GLY A 403 39.79 -7.79 13.89
N ALA A 404 40.87 -7.77 14.64
CA ALA A 404 40.82 -8.06 16.07
C ALA A 404 41.75 -7.11 16.83
N VAL A 405 41.35 -6.82 18.05
CA VAL A 405 42.24 -6.23 19.06
C VAL A 405 42.17 -7.13 20.27
N ASP A 406 43.27 -7.79 20.58
CA ASP A 406 43.35 -8.83 21.60
C ASP A 406 42.29 -9.94 21.35
N LYS A 407 41.31 -10.08 22.26
CA LYS A 407 40.24 -11.11 22.19
C LYS A 407 38.94 -10.59 21.56
N ILE A 408 38.91 -9.34 21.14
CA ILE A 408 37.68 -8.74 20.60
C ILE A 408 37.79 -8.64 19.08
N ASP A 409 36.85 -9.28 18.41
CA ASP A 409 36.70 -9.25 16.97
C ASP A 409 35.85 -8.08 16.50
N PHE A 410 36.27 -7.48 15.40
CA PHE A 410 35.61 -6.35 14.74
C PHE A 410 35.32 -6.67 13.28
N LYS A 411 34.30 -6.04 12.75
CA LYS A 411 33.87 -6.23 11.37
C LYS A 411 33.41 -4.92 10.74
N VAL A 412 33.75 -4.77 9.46
CA VAL A 412 33.14 -3.76 8.58
C VAL A 412 32.76 -4.42 7.24
N SER A 413 31.71 -3.97 6.61
CA SER A 413 31.33 -4.37 5.26
C SER A 413 31.08 -3.15 4.40
N GLY A 414 31.46 -3.24 3.13
CA GLY A 414 31.16 -2.24 2.10
C GLY A 414 30.67 -2.93 0.84
N LYS A 415 29.84 -2.22 0.05
CA LYS A 415 29.27 -2.69 -1.20
C LYS A 415 29.69 -1.74 -2.32
N GLU A 416 30.38 -2.28 -3.32
CA GLU A 416 30.81 -1.58 -4.53
C GLU A 416 29.94 -2.03 -5.71
N ILE A 417 29.31 -1.10 -6.42
CA ILE A 417 28.56 -1.41 -7.64
C ILE A 417 29.56 -1.55 -8.79
N LEU A 418 29.61 -2.76 -9.38
CA LEU A 418 30.49 -3.09 -10.51
C LEU A 418 29.85 -2.76 -11.85
N ASP A 419 28.55 -3.09 -12.00
CA ASP A 419 27.71 -2.74 -13.12
C ASP A 419 26.33 -2.37 -12.58
N PRO A 420 25.86 -1.13 -12.80
CA PRO A 420 24.58 -0.70 -12.28
C PRO A 420 23.38 -1.46 -12.87
N GLY A 421 23.51 -2.09 -14.05
CA GLY A 421 22.44 -2.84 -14.68
C GLY A 421 21.12 -2.07 -14.72
N TRP A 422 20.03 -2.68 -14.23
CA TRP A 422 18.69 -2.08 -14.18
C TRP A 422 18.62 -0.78 -13.33
N ARG A 423 19.52 -0.56 -12.39
CA ARG A 423 19.52 0.63 -11.55
C ARG A 423 19.72 1.92 -12.35
N GLN A 424 20.32 1.84 -13.56
CA GLN A 424 20.46 2.98 -14.47
C GLN A 424 19.13 3.63 -14.83
N VAL A 425 18.05 2.86 -14.88
CA VAL A 425 16.70 3.36 -15.20
C VAL A 425 16.23 4.36 -14.14
N TYR A 426 16.75 4.29 -12.91
CA TYR A 426 16.38 5.13 -11.77
C TYR A 426 17.47 6.14 -11.38
N ALA A 427 18.60 6.20 -12.08
CA ALA A 427 19.78 7.01 -11.69
C ALA A 427 19.51 8.54 -11.58
N ARG A 428 18.43 9.04 -12.21
CA ARG A 428 18.03 10.46 -12.13
C ARG A 428 17.06 10.79 -10.98
N ASP A 429 16.57 9.77 -10.27
CA ASP A 429 15.50 9.89 -9.26
C ASP A 429 16.02 9.93 -7.81
N THR A 430 17.33 10.14 -7.59
CA THR A 430 17.87 10.26 -6.23
C THR A 430 17.33 11.53 -5.57
N HIS A 431 16.16 11.44 -4.97
CA HIS A 431 15.69 12.42 -3.99
C HIS A 431 16.50 12.25 -2.70
N LYS A 432 16.90 13.38 -2.09
CA LYS A 432 17.69 13.44 -0.85
C LYS A 432 17.15 12.60 0.34
N ASP A 433 15.88 12.19 0.30
CA ASP A 433 15.27 11.34 1.34
C ASP A 433 15.63 9.85 1.18
N ASP A 434 16.02 9.41 -0.02
CA ASP A 434 16.49 8.04 -0.28
C ASP A 434 17.98 7.86 0.06
N GLU A 435 18.75 8.94 0.17
CA GLU A 435 20.18 8.89 0.54
C GLU A 435 20.38 8.50 2.01
N ALA A 436 19.44 8.88 2.89
CA ALA A 436 19.56 8.60 4.33
C ALA A 436 19.39 7.11 4.72
N GLU A 437 18.73 6.29 3.89
CA GLU A 437 18.63 4.83 4.10
C GLU A 437 19.71 4.04 3.33
N LYS A 438 20.41 4.67 2.36
CA LYS A 438 21.46 4.03 1.54
C LYS A 438 22.85 4.13 2.13
N ASP A 439 23.06 5.02 3.10
CA ASP A 439 24.40 5.52 3.46
C ASP A 439 25.32 4.52 4.16
N ASP A 440 24.84 3.44 4.76
CA ASP A 440 25.73 2.52 5.49
C ASP A 440 26.15 1.27 4.69
N GLU A 441 25.43 0.90 3.62
CA GLU A 441 25.71 -0.34 2.88
C GLU A 441 26.44 -0.13 1.54
N GLU A 442 26.29 1.02 0.86
CA GLU A 442 26.87 1.27 -0.47
C GLU A 442 28.17 2.11 -0.38
N ARG A 443 29.06 1.75 0.54
CA ARG A 443 30.35 2.42 0.73
C ARG A 443 31.46 1.54 0.20
N THR A 444 32.32 2.09 -0.63
CA THR A 444 33.60 1.45 -1.03
C THR A 444 34.58 1.54 0.12
N LEU A 445 35.07 0.40 0.58
CA LEU A 445 36.13 0.36 1.61
C LEU A 445 37.51 0.61 0.99
N GLU A 446 38.39 1.19 1.78
CA GLU A 446 39.83 1.24 1.46
C GLU A 446 40.38 -0.18 1.30
N ALA A 447 41.46 -0.32 0.58
CA ALA A 447 42.16 -1.59 0.42
C ALA A 447 42.85 -1.98 1.74
N PHE A 448 42.40 -3.06 2.34
CA PHE A 448 42.97 -3.68 3.53
C PHE A 448 43.72 -4.95 3.14
N VAL A 449 44.80 -5.25 3.87
CA VAL A 449 45.62 -6.46 3.66
C VAL A 449 45.55 -7.32 4.93
N LYS A 450 45.30 -8.63 4.76
CA LYS A 450 45.31 -9.57 5.90
C LYS A 450 46.70 -9.55 6.60
N GLY A 451 46.69 -9.36 7.89
CA GLY A 451 47.86 -9.32 8.74
C GLY A 451 48.41 -7.90 8.96
N GLU A 452 47.89 -6.88 8.27
CA GLU A 452 48.30 -5.49 8.60
C GLU A 452 47.85 -5.12 10.00
N GLU A 453 48.63 -4.31 10.67
CA GLU A 453 48.48 -3.94 12.07
C GLU A 453 48.86 -2.47 12.27
N GLY A 454 48.16 -1.81 13.18
CA GLY A 454 48.45 -0.40 13.45
C GLY A 454 47.60 0.23 14.56
N PRO A 455 47.83 1.50 14.87
CA PRO A 455 47.08 2.22 15.88
C PRO A 455 45.64 2.42 15.44
N HIS A 456 44.74 2.37 16.40
CA HIS A 456 43.29 2.61 16.20
C HIS A 456 42.72 3.49 17.30
N THR A 457 41.52 3.97 17.08
CA THR A 457 40.79 4.80 18.07
C THR A 457 39.51 4.09 18.49
N PRO A 458 39.47 3.42 19.66
CA PRO A 458 38.31 2.76 20.15
C PRO A 458 37.27 3.77 20.67
N THR A 459 35.99 3.44 20.52
CA THR A 459 34.89 4.23 21.00
C THR A 459 33.81 3.32 21.61
N LEU A 460 33.31 3.68 22.79
CA LEU A 460 32.15 3.05 23.40
C LEU A 460 31.02 4.05 23.41
N THR A 461 29.97 3.77 22.65
CA THR A 461 28.84 4.69 22.47
C THR A 461 27.60 4.16 23.14
N GLU A 462 27.05 4.94 24.09
CA GLU A 462 25.73 4.67 24.66
C GLU A 462 24.64 5.03 23.66
N LYS A 463 23.75 4.11 23.43
CA LYS A 463 22.54 4.26 22.59
C LYS A 463 21.32 3.83 23.38
N GLN A 464 20.16 4.22 22.93
CA GLN A 464 18.88 3.77 23.50
C GLN A 464 18.06 3.05 22.43
N THR A 465 17.34 2.01 22.82
CA THR A 465 16.36 1.39 21.97
C THR A 465 15.29 2.41 21.59
N THR A 466 14.75 2.29 20.39
CA THR A 466 13.70 3.20 19.88
C THR A 466 12.40 2.43 19.66
N PRO A 467 11.23 3.06 19.87
CA PRO A 467 9.96 2.41 19.59
C PRO A 467 9.82 2.10 18.11
N PRO A 468 8.97 1.13 17.75
CA PRO A 468 8.65 0.89 16.34
C PRO A 468 8.02 2.16 15.72
N LYS A 469 8.27 2.37 14.43
CA LYS A 469 7.68 3.52 13.71
C LYS A 469 6.16 3.33 13.56
N PRO A 470 5.35 4.41 13.64
CA PRO A 470 3.94 4.35 13.28
C PRO A 470 3.76 3.83 11.85
N TYR A 471 2.60 3.23 11.57
CA TYR A 471 2.29 2.87 10.20
C TYR A 471 2.14 4.12 9.33
N THR A 472 2.62 4.03 8.09
CA THR A 472 2.21 4.86 6.94
C THR A 472 1.23 4.05 6.10
N GLU A 473 0.55 4.65 5.13
CA GLU A 473 -0.29 3.85 4.22
C GLU A 473 0.52 2.77 3.49
N ALA A 474 1.74 3.11 3.05
CA ALA A 474 2.65 2.14 2.44
C ALA A 474 2.95 0.94 3.34
N THR A 475 3.31 1.18 4.61
CA THR A 475 3.64 0.10 5.53
C THR A 475 2.40 -0.65 6.02
N LEU A 476 1.24 0.00 6.10
CA LEU A 476 -0.03 -0.65 6.41
C LEU A 476 -0.47 -1.57 5.27
N LEU A 477 -0.40 -1.11 4.01
CA LEU A 477 -0.70 -1.94 2.84
C LEU A 477 0.18 -3.20 2.79
N ARG A 478 1.49 -3.06 3.10
CA ARG A 478 2.39 -4.22 3.21
C ARG A 478 2.02 -5.12 4.38
N ALA A 479 1.61 -4.57 5.53
CA ALA A 479 1.15 -5.35 6.67
C ALA A 479 -0.14 -6.13 6.32
N MET A 480 -1.08 -5.51 5.61
CA MET A 480 -2.29 -6.18 5.12
C MET A 480 -1.94 -7.30 4.13
N GLU A 481 -1.04 -7.06 3.19
CA GLU A 481 -0.58 -8.04 2.20
C GLU A 481 0.15 -9.23 2.85
N THR A 482 0.97 -8.97 3.85
CA THR A 482 1.75 -10.00 4.56
C THR A 482 1.13 -10.39 5.90
N ALA A 483 -0.19 -10.29 6.04
CA ALA A 483 -0.90 -10.49 7.30
C ALA A 483 -0.72 -11.89 7.91
N GLY A 484 -0.37 -12.88 7.11
CA GLY A 484 0.01 -14.20 7.61
C GLY A 484 1.16 -14.19 8.63
N LYS A 485 2.02 -13.14 8.64
CA LYS A 485 3.09 -13.00 9.64
C LYS A 485 2.58 -12.75 11.05
N PHE A 486 1.32 -12.30 11.18
CA PHE A 486 0.67 -12.04 12.47
C PHE A 486 -0.16 -13.23 12.97
N VAL A 487 -0.06 -14.38 12.30
CA VAL A 487 -0.84 -15.58 12.60
C VAL A 487 0.12 -16.74 12.94
N ASP A 488 -0.08 -17.36 14.10
CA ASP A 488 0.81 -18.43 14.58
C ASP A 488 0.54 -19.76 13.88
N ASN A 489 -0.72 -20.04 13.52
CA ASN A 489 -1.11 -21.28 12.86
C ASN A 489 -0.59 -21.33 11.40
N GLU A 490 0.18 -22.38 11.06
CA GLU A 490 0.81 -22.52 9.74
C GLU A 490 -0.19 -22.67 8.59
N GLU A 491 -1.32 -23.36 8.79
CA GLU A 491 -2.33 -23.53 7.76
C GLU A 491 -3.02 -22.20 7.44
N LEU A 492 -3.35 -21.42 8.48
CA LEU A 492 -3.95 -20.09 8.32
C LEU A 492 -2.95 -19.10 7.73
N ARG A 493 -1.68 -19.22 8.11
CA ARG A 493 -0.58 -18.44 7.50
C ARG A 493 -0.45 -18.74 6.02
N ALA A 494 -0.53 -20.02 5.62
CA ALA A 494 -0.51 -20.42 4.22
C ALA A 494 -1.73 -19.91 3.46
N ALA A 495 -2.93 -19.93 4.07
CA ALA A 495 -4.15 -19.39 3.47
C ALA A 495 -4.06 -17.87 3.24
N LEU A 496 -3.39 -17.13 4.13
CA LEU A 496 -3.18 -15.68 4.01
C LEU A 496 -1.97 -15.30 3.13
N LYS A 497 -1.14 -16.25 2.73
CA LYS A 497 0.10 -15.97 1.97
C LYS A 497 -0.17 -15.38 0.60
N GLU A 498 -1.25 -15.76 -0.05
CA GLU A 498 -1.59 -15.30 -1.39
C GLU A 498 -2.22 -13.91 -1.40
N ASN A 499 -3.18 -13.67 -0.51
CA ASN A 499 -4.02 -12.46 -0.55
C ASN A 499 -3.89 -11.56 0.68
N GLY A 500 -3.25 -12.02 1.75
CA GLY A 500 -3.23 -11.29 3.02
C GLY A 500 -4.64 -11.07 3.59
N ILE A 501 -4.90 -9.89 4.17
CA ILE A 501 -6.23 -9.44 4.54
C ILE A 501 -6.73 -8.38 3.54
N GLY A 502 -7.90 -8.62 2.98
CA GLY A 502 -8.49 -7.80 1.93
C GLY A 502 -7.80 -7.96 0.56
N ARG A 503 -8.61 -7.98 -0.49
CA ARG A 503 -8.08 -7.97 -1.87
C ARG A 503 -7.43 -6.63 -2.18
N PRO A 504 -6.42 -6.56 -3.04
CA PRO A 504 -5.75 -5.30 -3.41
C PRO A 504 -6.73 -4.19 -3.80
N SER A 505 -7.78 -4.53 -4.58
CA SER A 505 -8.81 -3.60 -5.01
C SER A 505 -9.64 -2.98 -3.87
N SER A 506 -9.76 -3.65 -2.72
CA SER A 506 -10.58 -3.20 -1.59
C SER A 506 -9.79 -2.50 -0.47
N ARG A 507 -8.47 -2.70 -0.38
CA ARG A 507 -7.63 -2.16 0.71
C ARG A 507 -7.71 -0.64 0.83
N ALA A 508 -7.65 0.07 -0.29
CA ALA A 508 -7.77 1.54 -0.31
C ALA A 508 -9.09 2.01 0.31
N GLY A 509 -10.22 1.42 -0.13
CA GLY A 509 -11.55 1.75 0.41
C GLY A 509 -11.70 1.41 1.90
N ILE A 510 -11.05 0.34 2.37
CA ILE A 510 -11.02 -0.02 3.79
C ILE A 510 -10.28 1.06 4.59
N ILE A 511 -9.08 1.48 4.16
CA ILE A 511 -8.31 2.53 4.82
C ILE A 511 -9.09 3.85 4.84
N GLU A 512 -9.70 4.24 3.73
CA GLU A 512 -10.55 5.45 3.68
C GLU A 512 -11.79 5.34 4.59
N THR A 513 -12.35 4.14 4.75
CA THR A 513 -13.45 3.91 5.69
C THR A 513 -13.00 4.17 7.14
N LEU A 514 -11.77 3.76 7.52
CA LEU A 514 -11.22 4.05 8.84
C LEU A 514 -11.10 5.57 9.09
N PHE A 515 -10.71 6.34 8.06
CA PHE A 515 -10.71 7.82 8.14
C PHE A 515 -12.12 8.40 8.25
N LYS A 516 -13.05 7.99 7.36
CA LYS A 516 -14.45 8.46 7.35
C LYS A 516 -15.19 8.15 8.66
N ARG A 517 -14.80 7.10 9.36
CA ARG A 517 -15.33 6.73 10.67
C ARG A 517 -14.59 7.38 11.84
N HIS A 518 -13.59 8.20 11.58
CA HIS A 518 -12.73 8.85 12.57
C HIS A 518 -12.03 7.87 13.52
N TYR A 519 -11.74 6.66 13.06
CA TYR A 519 -10.99 5.68 13.83
C TYR A 519 -9.50 5.95 13.79
N ILE A 520 -9.02 6.56 12.70
CA ILE A 520 -7.64 6.96 12.49
C ILE A 520 -7.56 8.38 11.93
N ARG A 521 -6.41 9.01 12.06
CA ARG A 521 -6.07 10.30 11.45
C ARG A 521 -4.68 10.27 10.85
N ARG A 522 -4.41 11.17 9.91
CA ARG A 522 -3.06 11.39 9.37
C ARG A 522 -2.32 12.44 10.18
N GLU A 523 -1.08 12.12 10.58
CA GLU A 523 -0.10 13.09 11.06
C GLU A 523 1.10 13.04 10.13
N ARG A 524 1.17 13.98 9.16
CA ARG A 524 2.09 13.94 8.03
C ARG A 524 1.87 12.65 7.21
N LYS A 525 2.87 11.73 7.18
CA LYS A 525 2.77 10.41 6.52
C LYS A 525 2.23 9.31 7.46
N ASN A 526 2.20 9.57 8.78
CA ASN A 526 1.87 8.56 9.78
C ASN A 526 0.36 8.41 9.98
N LEU A 527 -0.06 7.18 10.22
CA LEU A 527 -1.42 6.81 10.61
C LEU A 527 -1.47 6.64 12.12
N ILE A 528 -2.31 7.43 12.76
CA ILE A 528 -2.45 7.47 14.21
C ILE A 528 -3.88 7.07 14.56
N ALA A 529 -4.02 6.14 15.52
CA ALA A 529 -5.33 5.78 16.04
C ALA A 529 -5.92 6.92 16.88
N THR A 530 -7.21 7.17 16.71
CA THR A 530 -7.96 8.14 17.54
C THR A 530 -8.47 7.47 18.82
N PRO A 531 -8.92 8.23 19.82
CA PRO A 531 -9.59 7.65 20.97
C PRO A 531 -10.77 6.75 20.61
N THR A 532 -11.57 7.12 19.59
CA THR A 532 -12.66 6.28 19.06
C THR A 532 -12.14 4.94 18.56
N GLY A 533 -11.08 4.95 17.73
CA GLY A 533 -10.51 3.72 17.18
C GLY A 533 -9.91 2.81 18.25
N ILE A 534 -9.17 3.37 19.21
CA ILE A 534 -8.58 2.63 20.33
C ILE A 534 -9.68 1.96 21.17
N GLN A 535 -10.67 2.75 21.60
CA GLN A 535 -11.74 2.23 22.44
C GLN A 535 -12.60 1.21 21.72
N LEU A 536 -12.85 1.37 20.41
CA LEU A 536 -13.58 0.37 19.65
C LEU A 536 -12.87 -0.99 19.68
N ILE A 537 -11.56 -1.02 19.45
CA ILE A 537 -10.78 -2.28 19.53
C ILE A 537 -10.78 -2.85 20.95
N ASP A 538 -10.72 -2.01 21.98
CA ASP A 538 -10.75 -2.43 23.38
C ASP A 538 -12.12 -2.93 23.85
N MET A 539 -13.20 -2.58 23.12
CA MET A 539 -14.56 -3.04 23.40
C MET A 539 -14.87 -4.39 22.76
N ILE A 540 -14.11 -4.80 21.77
CA ILE A 540 -14.32 -6.07 21.05
C ILE A 540 -13.73 -7.20 21.88
N HIS A 541 -14.59 -8.02 22.51
CA HIS A 541 -14.19 -9.15 23.33
C HIS A 541 -13.83 -10.37 22.47
N GLU A 542 -14.51 -10.54 21.32
CA GLU A 542 -14.23 -11.62 20.38
C GLU A 542 -12.89 -11.36 19.65
N ARG A 543 -11.84 -12.05 20.09
CA ARG A 543 -10.47 -11.85 19.55
C ARG A 543 -10.36 -12.11 18.05
N LEU A 544 -11.17 -13.02 17.52
CA LEU A 544 -11.16 -13.33 16.09
C LEU A 544 -11.54 -12.12 15.24
N LEU A 545 -12.41 -11.22 15.75
CA LEU A 545 -12.79 -10.00 15.03
C LEU A 545 -11.65 -8.97 14.92
N THR A 546 -10.69 -9.00 15.83
CA THR A 546 -9.56 -8.07 15.86
C THR A 546 -8.27 -8.68 15.31
N SER A 547 -8.25 -9.98 15.06
CA SER A 547 -7.09 -10.70 14.51
C SER A 547 -7.23 -10.97 13.01
N CYS A 548 -6.09 -11.24 12.36
CA CYS A 548 -6.07 -11.69 10.96
C CYS A 548 -6.54 -13.14 10.80
N GLU A 549 -6.66 -13.90 11.91
CA GLU A 549 -6.98 -15.33 11.91
C GLU A 549 -8.35 -15.62 11.33
N LEU A 550 -9.37 -14.81 11.70
CA LEU A 550 -10.72 -14.96 11.14
C LEU A 550 -10.70 -14.91 9.61
N THR A 551 -9.96 -13.95 9.05
CA THR A 551 -9.81 -13.87 7.60
C THR A 551 -9.11 -15.12 7.05
N GLY A 552 -8.06 -15.61 7.72
CA GLY A 552 -7.37 -16.83 7.33
C GLY A 552 -8.27 -18.06 7.35
N ILE A 553 -9.11 -18.22 8.38
CA ILE A 553 -10.09 -19.31 8.52
C ILE A 553 -11.08 -19.25 7.34
N TRP A 554 -11.62 -18.06 7.03
CA TRP A 554 -12.57 -17.93 5.94
C TRP A 554 -11.93 -18.19 4.58
N GLU A 555 -10.75 -17.61 4.31
CA GLU A 555 -10.06 -17.81 3.03
C GLU A 555 -9.73 -19.30 2.80
N LYS A 556 -9.33 -20.02 3.85
CA LYS A 556 -9.13 -21.46 3.78
C LYS A 556 -10.44 -22.19 3.42
N LYS A 557 -11.53 -21.94 4.17
CA LYS A 557 -12.82 -22.59 3.92
C LYS A 557 -13.38 -22.24 2.54
N LEU A 558 -13.28 -21.00 2.10
CA LEU A 558 -13.73 -20.56 0.78
C LEU A 558 -12.96 -21.25 -0.34
N ARG A 559 -11.64 -21.42 -0.17
CA ARG A 559 -10.81 -22.21 -1.09
C ARG A 559 -11.22 -23.70 -1.10
N ASP A 560 -11.51 -24.25 0.06
CA ASP A 560 -11.97 -25.64 0.18
C ASP A 560 -13.36 -25.83 -0.48
N ILE A 561 -14.24 -24.82 -0.44
CA ILE A 561 -15.51 -24.80 -1.20
C ILE A 561 -15.24 -24.79 -2.71
N GLU A 562 -14.35 -23.91 -3.18
CA GLU A 562 -13.95 -23.83 -4.57
C GLU A 562 -13.43 -25.16 -5.10
N HIS A 563 -12.64 -25.86 -4.28
CA HIS A 563 -12.06 -27.17 -4.62
C HIS A 563 -12.99 -28.35 -4.30
N LYS A 564 -14.25 -28.12 -3.96
CA LYS A 564 -15.26 -29.14 -3.61
C LYS A 564 -14.89 -30.00 -2.39
N LYS A 565 -14.05 -29.46 -1.47
CA LYS A 565 -13.59 -30.13 -0.25
C LYS A 565 -14.40 -29.72 0.99
N TYR A 566 -15.18 -28.69 0.91
CA TYR A 566 -16.00 -28.14 1.99
C TYR A 566 -17.37 -27.70 1.47
N ASP A 567 -18.43 -27.91 2.26
CA ASP A 567 -19.78 -27.54 1.86
C ASP A 567 -20.09 -26.07 2.14
N ALA A 568 -20.64 -25.37 1.14
CA ALA A 568 -20.96 -23.97 1.24
C ALA A 568 -22.10 -23.68 2.26
N SER A 569 -23.08 -24.60 2.38
CA SER A 569 -24.18 -24.47 3.33
C SER A 569 -23.69 -24.66 4.76
N GLN A 570 -22.75 -25.58 4.97
CA GLN A 570 -22.10 -25.78 6.27
C GLN A 570 -21.36 -24.50 6.68
N PHE A 571 -20.58 -23.87 5.79
CA PHE A 571 -19.90 -22.61 6.05
C PHE A 571 -20.87 -21.53 6.53
N VAL A 572 -21.97 -21.33 5.81
CA VAL A 572 -22.98 -20.30 6.16
C VAL A 572 -23.66 -20.63 7.50
N ASN A 573 -23.94 -21.91 7.79
CA ASN A 573 -24.55 -22.31 9.06
C ASN A 573 -23.62 -22.09 10.25
N GLU A 574 -22.34 -22.40 10.13
CA GLU A 574 -21.34 -22.09 11.16
C GLU A 574 -21.26 -20.59 11.44
N LEU A 575 -21.31 -19.76 10.39
CA LEU A 575 -21.34 -18.29 10.55
C LEU A 575 -22.60 -17.82 11.27
N LYS A 576 -23.78 -18.40 11.00
CA LYS A 576 -25.01 -18.04 11.72
C LYS A 576 -24.86 -18.33 13.23
N VAL A 577 -24.27 -19.45 13.59
CA VAL A 577 -23.99 -19.78 14.99
C VAL A 577 -23.00 -18.77 15.59
N GLN A 578 -21.88 -18.53 14.94
CA GLN A 578 -20.87 -17.57 15.41
C GLN A 578 -21.45 -16.16 15.62
N ILE A 579 -22.28 -15.68 14.68
CA ILE A 579 -22.95 -14.37 14.81
C ILE A 579 -23.91 -14.35 16.00
N THR A 580 -24.64 -15.44 16.20
CA THR A 580 -25.58 -15.57 17.34
C THR A 580 -24.81 -15.52 18.68
N ASP A 581 -23.68 -16.19 18.76
CA ASP A 581 -22.82 -16.20 19.95
C ASP A 581 -22.26 -14.79 20.22
N ILE A 582 -21.71 -14.14 19.20
CA ILE A 582 -21.22 -12.73 19.31
C ILE A 582 -22.34 -11.82 19.83
N VAL A 583 -23.54 -11.92 19.27
CA VAL A 583 -24.68 -11.09 19.70
C VAL A 583 -25.02 -11.35 21.15
N ASN A 584 -25.13 -12.62 21.57
CA ASN A 584 -25.46 -13.00 22.94
C ASN A 584 -24.41 -12.53 23.94
N ASP A 585 -23.13 -12.67 23.63
CA ASP A 585 -22.02 -12.26 24.51
C ASP A 585 -21.99 -10.73 24.71
N VAL A 586 -22.14 -9.97 23.64
CA VAL A 586 -22.19 -8.51 23.73
C VAL A 586 -23.47 -8.03 24.44
N LEU A 587 -24.62 -8.69 24.26
CA LEU A 587 -25.83 -8.34 24.99
C LEU A 587 -25.71 -8.56 26.51
N ARG A 588 -24.95 -9.58 26.92
CA ARG A 588 -24.64 -9.86 28.36
C ARG A 588 -23.67 -8.87 28.99
N ASP A 589 -22.95 -8.07 28.21
CA ASP A 589 -22.05 -7.06 28.75
C ASP A 589 -22.86 -5.95 29.45
N ASN A 590 -22.76 -5.86 30.78
CA ASN A 590 -23.41 -4.86 31.63
C ASN A 590 -22.46 -3.72 32.04
N SER A 591 -21.31 -3.57 31.37
CA SER A 591 -20.28 -2.59 31.76
C SER A 591 -20.69 -1.13 31.57
N ASN A 592 -21.75 -0.83 30.86
CA ASN A 592 -22.20 0.52 30.48
C ASN A 592 -21.12 1.40 29.82
N ARG A 593 -20.04 0.78 29.30
CA ARG A 593 -18.97 1.49 28.59
C ARG A 593 -19.51 2.13 27.31
N ARG A 594 -18.93 3.25 26.92
CA ARG A 594 -19.25 3.94 25.68
C ARG A 594 -17.97 4.35 24.95
N VAL A 595 -18.01 4.32 23.64
CA VAL A 595 -16.92 4.77 22.79
C VAL A 595 -16.97 6.28 22.65
N THR A 596 -15.86 6.97 22.92
CA THR A 596 -15.74 8.43 22.76
C THR A 596 -15.94 8.81 21.30
N VAL A 597 -16.73 9.85 21.05
CA VAL A 597 -16.92 10.39 19.70
C VAL A 597 -15.76 11.32 19.38
N THR A 598 -14.96 10.99 18.37
CA THR A 598 -13.98 11.90 17.80
C THR A 598 -14.64 12.71 16.69
N THR A 599 -14.60 14.03 16.79
CA THR A 599 -15.18 14.95 15.79
C THR A 599 -14.13 15.48 14.82
N ASP A 600 -14.57 16.07 13.70
CA ASP A 600 -13.68 16.77 12.77
C ASP A 600 -12.88 17.91 13.43
N GLU A 601 -13.44 18.55 14.45
CA GLU A 601 -12.76 19.58 15.22
C GLU A 601 -11.62 18.98 16.08
N ASP A 602 -11.84 17.79 16.66
CA ASP A 602 -10.80 17.09 17.42
C ASP A 602 -9.65 16.64 16.49
N LEU A 603 -9.96 16.24 15.28
CA LEU A 603 -8.94 15.87 14.27
C LEU A 603 -8.08 17.06 13.82
N LYS A 604 -8.62 18.28 13.85
CA LYS A 604 -7.90 19.52 13.51
C LYS A 604 -7.02 20.05 14.65
N LYS A 605 -7.25 19.64 15.89
CA LYS A 605 -6.41 20.02 17.03
C LYS A 605 -5.02 19.39 16.88
N LYS A 606 -3.97 20.22 16.90
CA LYS A 606 -2.60 19.69 16.95
C LYS A 606 -2.43 18.89 18.23
N PRO A 607 -1.78 17.70 18.19
CA PRO A 607 -1.49 16.95 19.41
C PRO A 607 -0.73 17.86 20.39
N ALA A 608 -1.16 17.88 21.64
CA ALA A 608 -0.42 18.57 22.69
C ALA A 608 1.02 18.00 22.69
N LYS A 609 2.01 18.87 22.54
CA LYS A 609 3.42 18.43 22.61
C LYS A 609 3.58 17.65 23.91
N ARG A 610 3.86 16.35 23.82
CA ARG A 610 4.28 15.56 24.97
C ARG A 610 5.41 16.33 25.65
N LYS A 611 5.19 16.77 26.90
CA LYS A 611 6.26 17.32 27.71
C LYS A 611 7.32 16.24 27.82
N ALA A 612 8.47 16.47 27.17
CA ALA A 612 9.65 15.65 27.41
C ALA A 612 9.87 15.62 28.92
N ALA A 613 10.05 14.44 29.49
CA ALA A 613 10.46 14.31 30.88
C ALA A 613 11.67 15.20 31.13
N PRO A 614 11.73 15.93 32.26
CA PRO A 614 12.82 16.84 32.51
C PRO A 614 14.14 16.08 32.50
N ARG A 615 15.00 16.42 31.55
CA ARG A 615 16.40 15.97 31.58
C ARG A 615 17.00 16.45 32.91
N LYS A 616 17.43 15.53 33.77
CA LYS A 616 18.30 15.84 34.88
C LYS A 616 19.55 16.53 34.31
N PRO A 617 19.97 17.67 34.87
CA PRO A 617 21.21 18.32 34.42
C PRO A 617 22.39 17.39 34.72
N ALA A 618 23.21 17.15 33.73
CA ALA A 618 24.51 16.50 33.89
C ALA A 618 25.36 17.40 34.81
N ALA A 619 25.91 16.82 35.88
CA ALA A 619 26.81 17.47 36.79
C ALA A 619 28.06 17.98 36.03
N LYS A 620 28.35 19.26 36.16
CA LYS A 620 29.62 19.86 35.74
C LYS A 620 30.68 19.48 36.73
N PRO A 621 31.92 19.16 36.32
CA PRO A 621 33.06 19.15 37.25
C PRO A 621 33.42 20.59 37.65
N ALA A 622 33.66 20.79 38.92
CA ALA A 622 34.08 22.03 39.51
C ALA A 622 35.60 22.19 39.43
N ASP A 623 36.01 23.47 39.43
CA ASP A 623 37.28 24.11 39.80
C ASP A 623 38.19 24.58 38.66
N ALA A 624 38.41 25.87 38.57
CA ALA A 624 39.11 26.84 39.33
C ALA A 624 39.08 28.22 38.65
N LYS A 625 38.80 29.27 39.40
CA LYS A 625 39.12 30.69 39.07
C LYS A 625 40.61 30.95 39.36
N PRO A 626 41.29 31.95 38.74
CA PRO A 626 40.95 33.34 38.99
C PRO A 626 41.25 34.38 37.87
N LYS A 627 40.52 35.49 38.00
CA LYS A 627 40.84 36.93 37.80
C LYS A 627 41.38 37.50 36.48
N ALA A 628 40.55 38.35 35.92
CA ALA A 628 40.74 39.79 35.67
C ALA A 628 41.54 40.27 34.45
N ALA A 629 40.80 41.10 33.74
CA ALA A 629 41.14 42.39 33.15
C ALA A 629 41.49 42.47 31.65
N ASP A 630 40.63 43.17 31.00
CA ASP A 630 40.85 44.34 30.12
C ASP A 630 41.02 44.15 28.60
N SER A 631 40.14 44.88 27.96
CA SER A 631 40.26 45.72 26.77
C SER A 631 40.39 45.09 25.38
N THR A 632 39.33 45.44 24.65
CA THR A 632 39.26 45.91 23.24
C THR A 632 39.42 44.96 22.05
N PRO A 633 38.74 45.26 20.93
CA PRO A 633 38.26 44.28 19.97
C PRO A 633 39.21 44.10 18.78
N LYS A 634 39.30 42.91 18.23
CA LYS A 634 39.81 42.69 16.90
C LYS A 634 38.91 41.80 16.06
N SER A 635 38.49 42.46 15.01
CA SER A 635 38.10 41.98 13.65
C SER A 635 37.90 40.49 13.43
N VAL A 636 36.69 40.13 13.09
CA VAL A 636 36.28 38.86 12.49
C VAL A 636 36.36 38.98 10.99
N THR A 637 37.16 38.15 10.36
CA THR A 637 37.14 37.89 8.90
C THR A 637 35.96 36.98 8.55
N PRO A 638 35.23 37.21 7.43
CA PRO A 638 34.02 36.48 7.12
C PRO A 638 34.30 35.21 6.34
N ALA A 639 33.52 34.17 6.63
CA ALA A 639 33.35 32.98 5.79
C ALA A 639 32.44 33.29 4.58
N PRO A 640 32.64 32.65 3.42
CA PRO A 640 31.98 33.01 2.17
C PRO A 640 30.56 32.45 2.03
N ASP A 641 29.75 33.16 1.21
CA ASP A 641 28.46 32.82 0.65
C ASP A 641 27.19 32.93 1.53
N ALA A 642 26.85 34.21 1.78
CA ALA A 642 25.44 34.59 1.98
C ALA A 642 24.98 35.43 0.77
N GLN A 643 23.94 34.97 0.06
CA GLN A 643 23.25 35.77 -0.94
C GLN A 643 22.79 37.09 -0.32
N PRO A 644 22.79 38.21 -1.08
CA PRO A 644 22.41 39.51 -0.54
C PRO A 644 20.98 39.49 0.00
N ALA A 645 20.80 39.92 1.23
CA ALA A 645 19.49 40.03 1.87
C ALA A 645 18.63 40.99 1.07
N ASP A 646 17.40 40.58 0.74
CA ASP A 646 16.41 41.38 0.00
C ASP A 646 16.12 42.67 0.78
N PRO A 647 16.40 43.87 0.20
CA PRO A 647 16.42 45.13 0.92
C PRO A 647 15.05 45.58 1.44
N MET A 648 13.96 44.90 1.02
CA MET A 648 12.61 45.18 1.49
C MET A 648 12.19 44.37 2.70
N VAL A 649 12.74 43.19 2.89
CA VAL A 649 12.36 42.29 3.98
C VAL A 649 12.88 42.79 5.34
N GLY A 650 12.02 42.78 6.36
CA GLY A 650 12.34 43.23 7.71
C GLY A 650 12.05 44.73 7.97
N ARG A 651 11.76 45.54 6.95
CA ARG A 651 11.36 46.95 7.15
C ARG A 651 9.97 47.04 7.81
N PRO A 652 9.69 48.10 8.56
CA PRO A 652 8.34 48.35 9.08
C PRO A 652 7.30 48.41 7.98
N CYS A 653 6.13 47.88 8.20
CA CYS A 653 5.02 47.90 7.25
C CYS A 653 4.54 49.33 7.05
N PRO A 654 4.50 49.88 5.79
CA PRO A 654 4.12 51.26 5.54
C PRO A 654 2.64 51.56 5.81
N LYS A 655 1.77 50.52 5.96
CA LYS A 655 0.35 50.71 6.26
C LYS A 655 0.04 50.70 7.75
N CYS A 656 0.57 49.78 8.51
CA CYS A 656 0.22 49.67 9.93
C CYS A 656 1.34 50.10 10.88
N GLY A 657 2.56 50.33 10.40
CA GLY A 657 3.70 50.74 11.24
C GLY A 657 4.16 49.74 12.32
N GLN A 658 3.35 48.72 12.62
CA GLN A 658 3.56 47.76 13.73
C GLN A 658 4.04 46.38 13.27
N GLY A 659 3.83 46.01 12.01
CA GLY A 659 4.33 44.78 11.42
C GLY A 659 5.57 45.03 10.57
N THR A 660 6.28 43.95 10.23
CA THR A 660 7.43 43.97 9.32
C THR A 660 7.07 43.42 7.94
N ILE A 661 7.79 43.86 6.91
CA ILE A 661 7.61 43.34 5.55
C ILE A 661 8.21 41.92 5.47
N ILE A 662 7.40 40.97 5.01
CA ILE A 662 7.79 39.58 4.73
C ILE A 662 7.63 39.28 3.26
N LYS A 663 8.51 38.46 2.70
CA LYS A 663 8.47 38.03 1.29
C LYS A 663 7.66 36.76 1.13
N GLY A 664 6.57 36.82 0.39
CA GLY A 664 5.77 35.67 -0.03
C GLY A 664 6.21 35.17 -1.41
N LYS A 665 5.53 34.13 -1.93
CA LYS A 665 5.85 33.55 -3.25
C LYS A 665 5.60 34.50 -4.43
N THR A 666 4.65 35.40 -4.33
CA THR A 666 4.20 36.28 -5.42
C THR A 666 4.22 37.75 -5.07
N ALA A 667 4.38 38.11 -3.79
CA ALA A 667 4.35 39.51 -3.35
C ALA A 667 4.99 39.66 -1.96
N TYR A 668 5.41 40.89 -1.62
CA TYR A 668 5.68 41.28 -0.25
C TYR A 668 4.35 41.50 0.50
N GLY A 669 4.31 41.18 1.80
CA GLY A 669 3.14 41.40 2.64
C GLY A 669 3.54 41.80 4.06
N CYS A 670 2.57 42.25 4.87
CA CYS A 670 2.80 42.58 6.28
C CYS A 670 2.78 41.32 7.15
N SER A 671 3.68 41.20 8.13
CA SER A 671 3.71 40.10 9.09
C SER A 671 2.43 40.00 9.94
N ARG A 672 1.70 41.12 10.10
CA ARG A 672 0.42 41.20 10.82
C ARG A 672 -0.82 41.07 9.91
N TRP A 673 -0.68 40.39 8.77
CA TRP A 673 -1.82 40.17 7.85
C TRP A 673 -2.97 39.40 8.49
N ARG A 674 -2.69 38.53 9.45
CA ARG A 674 -3.71 37.79 10.22
C ARG A 674 -4.44 38.62 11.25
N GLU A 675 -3.89 39.80 11.58
CA GLU A 675 -4.46 40.76 12.53
C GLU A 675 -5.14 41.92 11.79
N GLY A 676 -5.40 41.75 10.49
CA GLY A 676 -6.17 42.67 9.67
C GLY A 676 -5.36 43.66 8.84
N CYS A 677 -4.03 43.56 8.78
CA CYS A 677 -3.25 44.40 7.89
C CYS A 677 -3.14 43.80 6.49
N ASP A 678 -3.81 44.36 5.51
CA ASP A 678 -3.90 43.88 4.13
C ASP A 678 -2.82 44.45 3.19
N TRP A 679 -1.78 45.13 3.74
CA TRP A 679 -0.72 45.68 2.91
C TRP A 679 0.00 44.60 2.10
N ARG A 680 0.08 44.85 0.76
CA ARG A 680 0.69 43.92 -0.19
C ARG A 680 1.33 44.71 -1.35
N GLN A 681 2.52 44.29 -1.77
CA GLN A 681 3.24 44.85 -2.92
C GLN A 681 3.75 43.67 -3.81
N PRO A 682 3.47 43.66 -5.13
CA PRO A 682 3.97 42.65 -6.04
C PRO A 682 5.50 42.59 -6.06
N LEU A 683 6.09 41.38 -6.28
CA LEU A 683 7.50 41.22 -6.59
C LEU A 683 7.72 41.70 -8.03
N ASN A 684 8.47 42.80 -8.23
CA ASN A 684 8.82 43.27 -9.57
C ASN A 684 9.76 42.24 -10.23
N ASN A 685 9.30 41.62 -11.29
CA ASN A 685 10.11 40.82 -12.22
C ASN A 685 10.54 41.71 -13.40
N ASP A 686 11.35 42.76 -13.16
CA ASP A 686 12.01 43.46 -14.22
C ASP A 686 13.46 42.99 -14.34
N ASN A 687 13.65 41.97 -15.18
CA ASN A 687 14.91 41.69 -15.89
C ASN A 687 14.63 40.65 -17.00
N LYS A 688 13.98 41.13 -18.07
CA LYS A 688 14.13 40.62 -19.44
C LYS A 688 14.14 41.79 -20.37
N THR A 689 15.36 42.24 -20.71
CA THR A 689 15.78 42.78 -22.02
C THR A 689 17.18 43.35 -21.89
N GLN A 690 18.16 42.59 -22.31
CA GLN A 690 19.18 42.90 -23.32
C GLN A 690 20.01 41.64 -23.57
#